data_54c94e125c9f873a0520633f019a981e
#
_entry.id   54c94e125c9f873a0520633f019a981e
#
_cell.length_a   1.000
_cell.length_b   1.000
_cell.length_c   1.000
_cell.angle_alpha   90.00
_cell.angle_beta   90.00
_cell.angle_gamma   90.00
#
_symmetry.space_group_name_H-M   'P 1'
#
loop_
_entity.id
_entity.type
_entity.pdbx_description
1 polymer ?
#
loop_
_entity_poly.entity_id
_entity_poly.type
_entity_poly.pdbx_seq_one_letter_code
_entity_poly.pdbx_strand_id
1 'polypeptide(L)'
;MRPFSVVACLAVLCAPLSAQQRHTITHEDIFLMKRVSSPAISPDGRWVVFNVTEPSYTEGEQVSDLWLVPTDGSAEPRRLTNTKSGEGGVDWSPDSRRIAFSARREGDDASQIYVLDLASGGEAQRVSNLSTGASSPLWRPDGKAILFASIIYPGATTDSANRAAAAERKARKYNARVFDGSPIRLWDHWLDDRRPHLFVQGLEPNAPAKDLLAGSQLVQGAGFGGQLGTSGEDLAAAWTPDGSGVVFAATTNRTDWAHGDVVQALWLVSAGGGEPQRLTQGRDDYGSPQFSPDGKTLYADMTPTNERTFNNQRVVAWSWPRSASTSAPRAVTGGADHSVGSYTIAADSRTVFFLSEDAGHQRLFRAPATGGKEQEVGAMTSGTFTGLQVAAASVTPKLAAVWESATNPPEIVRIDPATGRGTALTKFNTARAAQIAWQPLREFWFTSSKGKRIHSFYALPPGFDSTRSYPLFVLIHGGAANMWTDNFGLRWNPHLFSATAPGFVVLMTDYTGSTGYGEKFSQDIQFDPLEGPANDINEAADTAIKRFKFIDASRQVAGGASYGGHLTNWLAVTTTRYRALVSHAGEWDLESQWATSDFNYDRERNVGGPPWEDHALWRTQSPMRRAASLHTPVLVSVGERDFRVPMNNALEFWTALQRQQIPSRLIIWPEENHWILRGENSRFFYKEVAAWFTRWLAAPAATGN
;
A
#
# COMPACT_ATOMS: atom_id res chain seq x y z
N MET A 1 76.32 29.62 -32.06
CA MET A 1 75.29 30.05 -31.14
C MET A 1 74.11 29.10 -31.30
N ARG A 2 73.87 28.21 -30.38
CA ARG A 2 72.71 27.30 -30.39
C ARG A 2 71.70 27.80 -29.36
N PRO A 3 70.39 27.85 -29.64
CA PRO A 3 69.40 28.27 -28.64
C PRO A 3 69.06 27.08 -27.73
N PHE A 4 69.01 27.34 -26.43
CA PHE A 4 68.50 26.44 -25.38
C PHE A 4 66.98 26.50 -25.42
N SER A 5 66.32 25.32 -25.60
CA SER A 5 64.90 25.14 -25.40
C SER A 5 64.61 24.80 -23.95
N VAL A 6 63.90 25.66 -23.28
CA VAL A 6 63.35 25.41 -21.92
C VAL A 6 62.07 24.63 -22.05
N VAL A 7 62.04 23.38 -21.59
CA VAL A 7 60.82 22.57 -21.44
C VAL A 7 60.21 22.90 -20.07
N ALA A 8 59.07 23.57 -20.07
CA ALA A 8 58.27 23.81 -18.86
C ALA A 8 57.41 22.56 -18.60
N CYS A 9 57.74 21.77 -17.57
CA CYS A 9 56.86 20.73 -17.05
C CYS A 9 55.70 21.37 -16.29
N LEU A 10 54.48 21.32 -16.86
CA LEU A 10 53.26 21.55 -16.12
C LEU A 10 53.00 20.35 -15.19
N ALA A 11 53.19 20.55 -13.89
CA ALA A 11 52.74 19.62 -12.87
C ALA A 11 51.20 19.82 -12.70
N VAL A 12 50.44 18.90 -13.24
CA VAL A 12 48.98 18.83 -12.95
C VAL A 12 48.82 18.34 -11.51
N LEU A 13 48.52 19.25 -10.61
CA LEU A 13 48.10 18.94 -9.25
C LEU A 13 46.72 18.30 -9.32
N CYS A 14 46.67 16.95 -9.32
CA CYS A 14 45.49 16.22 -8.97
C CYS A 14 45.18 16.47 -7.49
N ALA A 15 44.30 17.41 -7.19
CA ALA A 15 43.70 17.51 -5.87
C ALA A 15 42.93 16.21 -5.62
N PRO A 16 43.15 15.49 -4.49
CA PRO A 16 42.31 14.37 -4.15
C PRO A 16 40.88 14.90 -4.01
N LEU A 17 39.95 14.32 -4.79
CA LEU A 17 38.53 14.44 -4.51
C LEU A 17 38.36 13.92 -3.07
N SER A 18 38.19 14.81 -2.11
CA SER A 18 37.82 14.45 -0.75
C SER A 18 36.51 13.68 -0.86
N ALA A 19 36.54 12.37 -0.58
CA ALA A 19 35.35 11.58 -0.46
C ALA A 19 34.46 12.28 0.57
N GLN A 20 33.34 12.83 0.12
CA GLN A 20 32.39 13.52 0.99
C GLN A 20 31.99 12.56 2.09
N GLN A 21 32.31 12.90 3.35
CA GLN A 21 32.05 12.01 4.48
C GLN A 21 30.54 11.83 4.62
N ARG A 22 30.07 10.57 4.48
CA ARG A 22 28.65 10.25 4.65
C ARG A 22 28.22 10.55 6.07
N HIS A 23 27.03 11.12 6.23
CA HIS A 23 26.48 11.43 7.55
C HIS A 23 25.51 10.34 8.02
N THR A 24 25.28 10.29 9.33
CA THR A 24 24.27 9.41 9.94
C THR A 24 22.87 9.85 9.49
N ILE A 25 22.02 8.90 9.11
CA ILE A 25 20.66 9.14 8.65
C ILE A 25 19.85 9.93 9.69
N THR A 26 19.11 10.93 9.23
CA THR A 26 18.18 11.74 10.03
C THR A 26 16.74 11.56 9.55
N HIS A 27 15.79 12.06 10.34
CA HIS A 27 14.38 12.05 9.93
C HIS A 27 14.16 12.92 8.69
N GLU A 28 14.87 14.04 8.58
CA GLU A 28 14.84 14.92 7.42
C GLU A 28 15.31 14.20 6.13
N ASP A 29 16.31 13.33 6.26
CA ASP A 29 16.83 12.59 5.11
C ASP A 29 15.76 11.70 4.49
N ILE A 30 15.01 10.96 5.31
CA ILE A 30 13.97 10.07 4.79
C ILE A 30 12.67 10.81 4.48
N PHE A 31 12.26 11.78 5.32
CA PHE A 31 10.97 12.44 5.16
C PHE A 31 10.93 13.36 3.94
N LEU A 32 12.01 14.13 3.70
CA LEU A 32 12.08 15.11 2.60
C LEU A 32 12.54 14.52 1.26
N MET A 33 12.78 13.21 1.16
CA MET A 33 13.00 12.58 -0.13
C MET A 33 11.74 12.63 -0.99
N LYS A 34 11.91 12.92 -2.28
CA LYS A 34 10.82 12.94 -3.25
C LYS A 34 10.22 11.53 -3.38
N ARG A 35 8.90 11.47 -3.42
CA ARG A 35 8.16 10.20 -3.54
C ARG A 35 7.72 10.04 -4.97
N VAL A 36 8.34 9.11 -5.67
CA VAL A 36 8.04 8.79 -7.07
C VAL A 36 7.06 7.62 -7.09
N SER A 37 5.95 7.74 -7.82
CA SER A 37 4.88 6.74 -7.82
C SER A 37 4.04 6.76 -9.10
N SER A 38 3.13 5.79 -9.21
CA SER A 38 2.05 5.73 -10.21
C SER A 38 2.53 5.92 -11.66
N PRO A 39 3.48 5.12 -12.14
CA PRO A 39 3.91 5.22 -13.52
C PRO A 39 2.76 4.80 -14.46
N ALA A 40 2.62 5.53 -15.59
CA ALA A 40 1.74 5.21 -16.70
C ALA A 40 2.56 5.27 -17.99
N ILE A 41 2.80 4.10 -18.62
CA ILE A 41 3.55 4.02 -19.87
C ILE A 41 2.63 4.33 -21.05
N SER A 42 3.11 5.10 -22.05
CA SER A 42 2.33 5.36 -23.26
C SER A 42 2.10 4.07 -24.06
N PRO A 43 0.97 3.93 -24.77
CA PRO A 43 0.69 2.75 -25.60
C PRO A 43 1.80 2.38 -26.58
N ASP A 44 2.48 3.36 -27.18
CA ASP A 44 3.63 3.16 -28.09
C ASP A 44 4.95 2.84 -27.34
N GLY A 45 4.93 2.90 -26.03
CA GLY A 45 6.06 2.62 -25.16
C GLY A 45 7.21 3.60 -25.25
N ARG A 46 6.98 4.86 -25.69
CA ARG A 46 8.03 5.88 -25.75
C ARG A 46 8.16 6.73 -24.51
N TRP A 47 7.09 6.84 -23.72
CA TRP A 47 7.01 7.75 -22.59
C TRP A 47 6.47 7.08 -21.34
N VAL A 48 6.90 7.56 -20.17
CA VAL A 48 6.27 7.27 -18.88
C VAL A 48 5.87 8.60 -18.24
N VAL A 49 4.58 8.75 -17.91
CA VAL A 49 4.09 9.77 -16.98
C VAL A 49 4.04 9.16 -15.59
N PHE A 50 4.37 9.93 -14.57
CA PHE A 50 4.41 9.48 -13.18
C PHE A 50 4.21 10.63 -12.21
N ASN A 51 3.85 10.35 -10.96
CA ASN A 51 3.73 11.32 -9.91
C ASN A 51 5.05 11.51 -9.17
N VAL A 52 5.35 12.76 -8.84
CA VAL A 52 6.41 13.13 -7.88
C VAL A 52 5.80 13.97 -6.79
N THR A 53 5.78 13.45 -5.57
CA THR A 53 5.40 14.23 -4.38
C THR A 53 6.64 14.82 -3.73
N GLU A 54 6.63 16.12 -3.53
CA GLU A 54 7.64 16.86 -2.77
C GLU A 54 7.12 17.08 -1.35
N PRO A 55 7.63 16.33 -0.35
CA PRO A 55 7.17 16.46 1.01
C PRO A 55 7.60 17.76 1.66
N SER A 56 6.81 18.29 2.57
CA SER A 56 7.14 19.42 3.43
C SER A 56 6.73 19.15 4.87
N TYR A 57 7.47 19.73 5.83
CA TYR A 57 7.04 19.77 7.23
C TYR A 57 5.93 20.80 7.46
N THR A 58 5.86 21.81 6.61
CA THR A 58 4.80 22.83 6.66
C THR A 58 3.52 22.24 6.08
N GLU A 59 2.45 22.28 6.85
CA GLU A 59 1.15 21.82 6.41
C GLU A 59 0.66 22.64 5.19
N GLY A 60 0.14 21.90 4.18
CA GLY A 60 -0.37 22.52 2.94
C GLY A 60 0.71 22.90 1.91
N GLU A 61 2.00 22.73 2.21
CA GLU A 61 3.09 22.97 1.26
C GLU A 61 3.54 21.70 0.50
N GLN A 62 3.08 20.51 0.92
CA GLN A 62 3.35 19.29 0.15
C GLN A 62 2.64 19.40 -1.20
N VAL A 63 3.38 19.21 -2.28
CA VAL A 63 2.84 19.21 -3.66
C VAL A 63 3.08 17.86 -4.32
N SER A 64 2.18 17.49 -5.22
CA SER A 64 2.29 16.26 -6.01
C SER A 64 1.94 16.57 -7.45
N ASP A 65 2.92 16.46 -8.35
CA ASP A 65 2.80 16.83 -9.75
C ASP A 65 3.09 15.68 -10.69
N LEU A 66 2.58 15.79 -11.90
CA LEU A 66 2.87 14.89 -12.99
C LEU A 66 4.19 15.24 -13.66
N TRP A 67 4.99 14.23 -13.91
CA TRP A 67 6.27 14.30 -14.62
C TRP A 67 6.27 13.33 -15.80
N LEU A 68 7.14 13.58 -16.78
CA LEU A 68 7.31 12.80 -18.00
C LEU A 68 8.76 12.47 -18.22
N VAL A 69 9.04 11.21 -18.61
CA VAL A 69 10.38 10.76 -18.98
C VAL A 69 10.32 9.86 -20.21
N PRO A 70 11.28 9.93 -21.16
CA PRO A 70 11.37 8.97 -22.25
C PRO A 70 11.85 7.61 -21.76
N THR A 71 11.26 6.52 -22.27
CA THR A 71 11.59 5.14 -21.86
C THR A 71 12.99 4.70 -22.28
N ASP A 72 13.59 5.33 -23.26
CA ASP A 72 14.95 5.04 -23.71
C ASP A 72 16.03 5.75 -22.88
N GLY A 73 15.64 6.68 -21.98
CA GLY A 73 16.55 7.46 -21.17
C GLY A 73 17.31 8.57 -21.95
N SER A 74 16.81 8.94 -23.15
CA SER A 74 17.45 9.95 -24.01
C SER A 74 17.39 11.38 -23.47
N ALA A 75 16.53 11.64 -22.48
CA ALA A 75 16.40 12.96 -21.84
C ALA A 75 16.06 12.81 -20.34
N GLU A 76 16.39 13.86 -19.58
CA GLU A 76 16.02 13.98 -18.18
C GLU A 76 14.49 14.12 -18.00
N PRO A 77 13.94 13.72 -16.84
CA PRO A 77 12.53 13.91 -16.52
C PRO A 77 12.13 15.38 -16.55
N ARG A 78 10.98 15.68 -17.13
CA ARG A 78 10.40 17.03 -17.12
C ARG A 78 9.06 17.08 -16.40
N ARG A 79 8.81 18.13 -15.62
CA ARG A 79 7.55 18.39 -14.94
C ARG A 79 6.49 18.79 -15.96
N LEU A 80 5.29 18.21 -15.86
CA LEU A 80 4.15 18.50 -16.73
C LEU A 80 3.15 19.46 -16.09
N THR A 81 2.96 19.35 -14.79
CA THR A 81 2.00 20.15 -14.03
C THR A 81 2.70 20.89 -12.89
N ASN A 82 2.06 21.95 -12.40
CA ASN A 82 2.56 22.76 -11.29
C ASN A 82 1.36 23.38 -10.57
N THR A 83 0.64 22.57 -9.79
CA THR A 83 -0.56 23.02 -9.08
C THR A 83 -0.41 22.81 -7.57
N LYS A 84 -1.19 23.56 -6.78
CA LYS A 84 -1.22 23.41 -5.31
C LYS A 84 -1.95 22.16 -4.85
N SER A 85 -2.88 21.66 -5.67
CA SER A 85 -3.67 20.47 -5.38
C SER A 85 -3.14 19.34 -6.26
N GLY A 86 -2.66 18.26 -5.71
CA GLY A 86 -2.06 17.16 -6.47
C GLY A 86 -2.94 16.64 -7.61
N GLU A 87 -2.30 16.06 -8.60
CA GLU A 87 -2.91 15.34 -9.71
C GLU A 87 -2.75 13.84 -9.54
N GLY A 88 -3.66 13.05 -10.17
CA GLY A 88 -3.59 11.60 -10.12
C GLY A 88 -4.46 10.89 -11.14
N GLY A 89 -4.41 9.56 -11.14
CA GLY A 89 -5.25 8.74 -12.01
C GLY A 89 -4.95 8.98 -13.49
N VAL A 90 -3.69 8.91 -13.91
CA VAL A 90 -3.30 9.18 -15.30
C VAL A 90 -3.66 8.02 -16.21
N ASP A 91 -4.33 8.32 -17.34
CA ASP A 91 -4.50 7.39 -18.46
C ASP A 91 -4.09 8.05 -19.79
N TRP A 92 -3.51 7.25 -20.69
CA TRP A 92 -3.05 7.69 -22.00
C TRP A 92 -4.11 7.52 -23.08
N SER A 93 -4.22 8.50 -23.96
CA SER A 93 -5.00 8.31 -25.19
C SER A 93 -4.40 7.20 -26.06
N PRO A 94 -5.22 6.44 -26.80
CA PRO A 94 -4.77 5.31 -27.62
C PRO A 94 -3.69 5.68 -28.65
N ASP A 95 -3.65 6.93 -29.10
CA ASP A 95 -2.66 7.48 -30.05
C ASP A 95 -1.35 7.94 -29.38
N SER A 96 -1.22 7.77 -28.05
CA SER A 96 -0.05 8.19 -27.25
C SER A 96 0.28 9.69 -27.27
N ARG A 97 -0.71 10.55 -27.59
CA ARG A 97 -0.50 12.00 -27.73
C ARG A 97 -1.01 12.80 -26.55
N ARG A 98 -2.02 12.29 -25.86
CA ARG A 98 -2.72 12.99 -24.79
C ARG A 98 -2.75 12.13 -23.54
N ILE A 99 -2.83 12.79 -22.39
CA ILE A 99 -3.13 12.16 -21.10
C ILE A 99 -4.41 12.74 -20.54
N ALA A 100 -5.22 11.92 -19.89
CA ALA A 100 -6.30 12.32 -19.01
C ALA A 100 -5.87 12.09 -17.56
N PHE A 101 -6.26 12.98 -16.67
CA PHE A 101 -5.95 12.87 -15.23
C PHE A 101 -6.99 13.61 -14.40
N SER A 102 -7.09 13.29 -13.12
CA SER A 102 -7.92 14.02 -12.18
C SER A 102 -7.11 15.09 -11.45
N ALA A 103 -7.69 16.29 -11.32
CA ALA A 103 -7.08 17.42 -10.62
C ALA A 103 -8.17 18.33 -10.05
N ARG A 104 -7.84 19.06 -8.97
CA ARG A 104 -8.63 20.17 -8.50
C ARG A 104 -7.86 21.45 -8.74
N ARG A 105 -8.32 22.27 -9.67
CA ARG A 105 -7.69 23.55 -10.03
C ARG A 105 -8.47 24.74 -9.44
N GLU A 106 -7.88 25.92 -9.58
CA GLU A 106 -8.53 27.17 -9.15
C GLU A 106 -9.91 27.31 -9.84
N GLY A 107 -10.93 27.55 -9.04
CA GLY A 107 -12.33 27.60 -9.50
C GLY A 107 -13.06 26.26 -9.50
N ASP A 108 -12.42 25.16 -9.14
CA ASP A 108 -13.09 23.86 -8.99
C ASP A 108 -13.55 23.65 -7.54
N ASP A 109 -14.82 23.33 -7.36
CA ASP A 109 -15.38 22.94 -6.05
C ASP A 109 -14.91 21.53 -5.63
N ALA A 110 -14.68 20.63 -6.61
CA ALA A 110 -14.19 19.26 -6.44
C ALA A 110 -13.23 18.89 -7.57
N SER A 111 -12.46 17.81 -7.41
CA SER A 111 -11.59 17.30 -8.47
C SER A 111 -12.37 17.02 -9.75
N GLN A 112 -11.77 17.35 -10.91
CA GLN A 112 -12.36 17.16 -12.23
C GLN A 112 -11.39 16.43 -13.15
N ILE A 113 -11.88 15.92 -14.27
CA ILE A 113 -11.04 15.33 -15.30
C ILE A 113 -10.49 16.42 -16.22
N TYR A 114 -9.19 16.39 -16.42
CA TYR A 114 -8.44 17.24 -17.32
C TYR A 114 -7.72 16.42 -18.39
N VAL A 115 -7.55 17.00 -19.58
CA VAL A 115 -6.79 16.44 -20.69
C VAL A 115 -5.65 17.38 -21.06
N LEU A 116 -4.44 16.82 -21.17
CA LEU A 116 -3.25 17.52 -21.64
C LEU A 116 -2.75 16.92 -22.94
N ASP A 117 -2.61 17.73 -23.99
CA ASP A 117 -1.98 17.33 -25.25
C ASP A 117 -0.47 17.53 -25.14
N LEU A 118 0.27 16.42 -25.18
CA LEU A 118 1.74 16.44 -25.04
C LEU A 118 2.45 16.72 -26.37
N ALA A 119 1.77 16.63 -27.50
CA ALA A 119 2.33 16.85 -28.83
C ALA A 119 2.25 18.32 -29.23
N SER A 120 1.13 18.99 -28.98
CA SER A 120 0.94 20.41 -29.28
C SER A 120 1.42 21.34 -28.17
N GLY A 121 1.56 20.81 -26.95
CA GLY A 121 1.81 21.62 -25.76
C GLY A 121 0.58 22.42 -25.34
N GLY A 122 0.75 23.33 -24.40
CA GLY A 122 -0.31 24.19 -23.88
C GLY A 122 -0.79 23.75 -22.49
N GLU A 123 -1.90 24.35 -22.03
CA GLU A 123 -2.50 24.06 -20.76
C GLU A 123 -3.49 22.87 -20.84
N ALA A 124 -3.62 22.14 -19.75
CA ALA A 124 -4.60 21.07 -19.67
C ALA A 124 -6.03 21.64 -19.71
N GLN A 125 -6.87 21.02 -20.51
CA GLN A 125 -8.26 21.41 -20.70
C GLN A 125 -9.16 20.63 -19.78
N ARG A 126 -10.07 21.32 -19.07
CA ARG A 126 -11.08 20.69 -18.23
C ARG A 126 -12.12 19.98 -19.09
N VAL A 127 -12.39 18.72 -18.82
CA VAL A 127 -13.40 17.90 -19.49
C VAL A 127 -14.66 17.82 -18.65
N SER A 128 -14.58 17.36 -17.40
CA SER A 128 -15.73 17.18 -16.55
C SER A 128 -16.09 18.44 -15.74
N ASN A 129 -17.37 18.53 -15.36
CA ASN A 129 -17.87 19.61 -14.50
C ASN A 129 -19.00 19.10 -13.60
N LEU A 130 -18.70 18.10 -12.78
CA LEU A 130 -19.67 17.53 -11.82
C LEU A 130 -19.50 18.15 -10.43
N SER A 131 -20.62 18.46 -9.79
CA SER A 131 -20.63 18.97 -8.42
C SER A 131 -20.09 17.97 -7.39
N THR A 132 -20.15 16.70 -7.71
CA THR A 132 -19.66 15.58 -6.90
C THR A 132 -18.21 15.20 -7.20
N GLY A 133 -17.59 15.87 -8.17
CA GLY A 133 -16.23 15.60 -8.61
C GLY A 133 -16.14 14.45 -9.62
N ALA A 134 -14.92 14.22 -10.12
CA ALA A 134 -14.60 13.16 -11.07
C ALA A 134 -13.19 12.63 -10.83
N SER A 135 -13.01 11.32 -10.93
CA SER A 135 -11.73 10.60 -10.69
C SER A 135 -11.56 9.42 -11.64
N SER A 136 -10.35 8.81 -11.64
CA SER A 136 -10.06 7.55 -12.35
C SER A 136 -10.43 7.58 -13.84
N PRO A 137 -9.90 8.52 -14.65
CA PRO A 137 -10.22 8.60 -16.07
C PRO A 137 -9.67 7.42 -16.84
N LEU A 138 -10.44 6.94 -17.85
CA LEU A 138 -10.03 5.90 -18.80
C LEU A 138 -10.47 6.30 -20.20
N TRP A 139 -9.52 6.39 -21.14
CA TRP A 139 -9.82 6.69 -22.53
C TRP A 139 -10.60 5.58 -23.21
N ARG A 140 -11.67 5.95 -23.93
CA ARG A 140 -12.34 5.01 -24.83
C ARG A 140 -11.36 4.59 -25.95
N PRO A 141 -11.40 3.33 -26.42
CA PRO A 141 -10.46 2.82 -27.43
C PRO A 141 -10.36 3.63 -28.73
N ASP A 142 -11.40 4.38 -29.09
CA ASP A 142 -11.41 5.27 -30.26
C ASP A 142 -10.84 6.69 -30.00
N GLY A 143 -10.45 6.98 -28.76
CA GLY A 143 -9.89 8.27 -28.34
C GLY A 143 -10.87 9.45 -28.34
N LYS A 144 -12.20 9.21 -28.41
CA LYS A 144 -13.24 10.26 -28.53
C LYS A 144 -14.01 10.55 -27.25
N ALA A 145 -13.85 9.74 -26.22
CA ALA A 145 -14.53 9.92 -24.95
C ALA A 145 -13.66 9.42 -23.79
N ILE A 146 -14.01 9.83 -22.59
CA ILE A 146 -13.38 9.40 -21.32
C ILE A 146 -14.47 8.84 -20.41
N LEU A 147 -14.19 7.65 -19.84
CA LEU A 147 -14.89 7.08 -18.70
C LEU A 147 -14.26 7.63 -17.43
N PHE A 148 -15.05 7.91 -16.39
CA PHE A 148 -14.55 8.31 -15.08
C PHE A 148 -15.56 7.97 -13.98
N ALA A 149 -15.13 7.95 -12.73
CA ALA A 149 -15.96 7.72 -11.57
C ALA A 149 -16.40 9.02 -10.91
N SER A 150 -17.59 9.02 -10.30
CA SER A 150 -18.09 10.08 -9.41
C SER A 150 -18.96 9.49 -8.31
N ILE A 151 -19.00 10.14 -7.14
CA ILE A 151 -19.78 9.68 -5.97
C ILE A 151 -21.14 10.37 -5.94
N ILE A 152 -22.23 9.61 -6.07
CA ILE A 152 -23.58 10.10 -6.35
C ILE A 152 -24.49 9.92 -5.15
N TYR A 153 -25.35 10.91 -4.88
CA TYR A 153 -26.40 10.79 -3.86
C TYR A 153 -27.50 9.81 -4.31
N PRO A 154 -28.07 9.03 -3.39
CA PRO A 154 -29.14 8.08 -3.71
C PRO A 154 -30.29 8.75 -4.45
N GLY A 155 -30.73 8.14 -5.56
CA GLY A 155 -31.80 8.62 -6.39
C GLY A 155 -31.51 9.85 -7.26
N ALA A 156 -30.34 10.45 -7.16
CA ALA A 156 -29.91 11.53 -8.03
C ALA A 156 -29.47 10.98 -9.39
N THR A 157 -30.21 11.29 -10.43
CA THR A 157 -29.90 10.86 -11.83
C THR A 157 -29.32 11.99 -12.69
N THR A 158 -29.14 13.17 -12.11
CA THR A 158 -28.55 14.35 -12.76
C THR A 158 -27.66 15.13 -11.79
N ASP A 159 -26.70 15.89 -12.31
CA ASP A 159 -25.86 16.75 -11.47
C ASP A 159 -26.69 17.85 -10.73
N SER A 160 -27.77 18.33 -11.32
CA SER A 160 -28.68 19.23 -10.65
C SER A 160 -29.33 18.59 -9.42
N ALA A 161 -29.73 17.33 -9.50
CA ALA A 161 -30.28 16.57 -8.37
C ALA A 161 -29.23 16.35 -7.28
N ASN A 162 -27.96 16.07 -7.66
CA ASN A 162 -26.86 15.98 -6.72
C ASN A 162 -26.60 17.29 -5.97
N ARG A 163 -26.62 18.43 -6.69
CA ARG A 163 -26.52 19.76 -6.05
C ARG A 163 -27.67 20.04 -5.09
N ALA A 164 -28.88 19.68 -5.47
CA ALA A 164 -30.04 19.85 -4.62
C ALA A 164 -29.96 19.00 -3.34
N ALA A 165 -29.55 17.74 -3.46
CA ALA A 165 -29.33 16.84 -2.32
C ALA A 165 -28.22 17.35 -1.38
N ALA A 166 -27.11 17.85 -1.93
CA ALA A 166 -26.04 18.46 -1.16
C ALA A 166 -26.49 19.71 -0.43
N ALA A 167 -27.25 20.59 -1.10
CA ALA A 167 -27.76 21.82 -0.54
C ALA A 167 -28.79 21.56 0.60
N GLU A 168 -29.69 20.61 0.40
CA GLU A 168 -30.66 20.17 1.44
C GLU A 168 -29.91 19.69 2.69
N ARG A 169 -28.91 18.83 2.54
CA ARG A 169 -28.13 18.32 3.66
C ARG A 169 -27.37 19.42 4.40
N LYS A 170 -26.79 20.36 3.66
CA LYS A 170 -26.09 21.53 4.23
C LYS A 170 -27.08 22.46 4.99
N ALA A 171 -28.30 22.54 4.56
CA ALA A 171 -29.34 23.38 5.18
C ALA A 171 -29.96 22.76 6.45
N ARG A 172 -29.67 21.52 6.78
CA ARG A 172 -30.22 20.87 7.99
C ARG A 172 -29.78 21.61 9.24
N LYS A 173 -30.74 21.81 10.16
CA LYS A 173 -30.50 22.51 11.43
C LYS A 173 -29.86 21.62 12.52
N TYR A 174 -29.82 20.31 12.30
CA TYR A 174 -29.19 19.32 13.19
C TYR A 174 -27.93 18.81 12.57
N ASN A 175 -27.00 18.41 13.41
CA ASN A 175 -25.74 17.76 13.01
C ASN A 175 -25.65 16.37 13.65
N ALA A 176 -26.40 15.42 13.09
CA ALA A 176 -26.43 14.04 13.53
C ALA A 176 -26.15 13.11 12.34
N ARG A 177 -25.36 12.03 12.58
CA ARG A 177 -25.23 10.91 11.65
C ARG A 177 -26.22 9.84 12.08
N VAL A 178 -26.98 9.32 11.12
CA VAL A 178 -27.94 8.24 11.34
C VAL A 178 -27.61 7.11 10.41
N PHE A 179 -27.51 5.90 10.95
CA PHE A 179 -27.15 4.71 10.22
C PHE A 179 -28.14 3.58 10.58
N ASP A 180 -28.63 2.88 9.56
CA ASP A 180 -29.51 1.72 9.71
C ASP A 180 -28.80 0.40 9.41
N GLY A 181 -27.51 0.45 9.05
CA GLY A 181 -26.69 -0.72 8.71
C GLY A 181 -25.20 -0.40 8.60
N SER A 182 -24.41 -1.44 8.37
CA SER A 182 -22.96 -1.37 8.20
C SER A 182 -22.57 -1.36 6.71
N PRO A 183 -21.35 -0.90 6.36
CA PRO A 183 -20.37 -0.21 7.21
C PRO A 183 -20.74 1.25 7.48
N ILE A 184 -20.39 1.76 8.67
CA ILE A 184 -20.68 3.14 9.06
C ILE A 184 -19.48 4.08 8.96
N ARG A 185 -18.28 3.51 9.01
CA ARG A 185 -17.01 4.24 8.93
C ARG A 185 -15.93 3.32 8.37
N LEU A 186 -14.87 3.91 7.84
CA LEU A 186 -13.73 3.17 7.33
C LEU A 186 -12.45 3.99 7.54
N TRP A 187 -11.41 3.37 8.01
CA TRP A 187 -10.07 3.91 8.18
C TRP A 187 -10.01 5.15 9.11
N ASP A 188 -10.39 6.34 8.61
CA ASP A 188 -10.36 7.61 9.34
C ASP A 188 -11.59 8.51 9.05
N HIS A 189 -12.53 8.02 8.27
CA HIS A 189 -13.69 8.80 7.85
C HIS A 189 -15.00 8.05 8.04
N TRP A 190 -16.05 8.84 8.31
CA TRP A 190 -17.41 8.35 8.36
C TRP A 190 -17.96 8.20 6.95
N LEU A 191 -18.58 7.06 6.69
CA LEU A 191 -19.23 6.79 5.43
C LEU A 191 -20.63 7.47 5.40
N ASP A 192 -21.09 7.76 4.21
CA ASP A 192 -22.44 8.23 3.95
C ASP A 192 -23.15 7.30 2.94
N ASP A 193 -24.33 7.70 2.50
CA ASP A 193 -25.15 6.90 1.60
C ASP A 193 -24.84 7.12 0.13
N ARG A 194 -23.90 8.00 -0.23
CA ARG A 194 -23.44 8.16 -1.61
C ARG A 194 -22.71 6.89 -2.10
N ARG A 195 -22.82 6.66 -3.41
CA ARG A 195 -22.21 5.48 -4.06
C ARG A 195 -21.44 5.88 -5.31
N PRO A 196 -20.39 5.14 -5.69
CA PRO A 196 -19.65 5.40 -6.90
C PRO A 196 -20.48 5.01 -8.13
N HIS A 197 -20.53 5.91 -9.11
CA HIS A 197 -21.10 5.68 -10.42
C HIS A 197 -20.06 5.89 -11.51
N LEU A 198 -20.28 5.31 -12.68
CA LEU A 198 -19.45 5.45 -13.85
C LEU A 198 -20.08 6.41 -14.87
N PHE A 199 -19.28 7.37 -15.31
CA PHE A 199 -19.70 8.39 -16.26
C PHE A 199 -18.89 8.30 -17.55
N VAL A 200 -19.52 8.58 -18.67
CA VAL A 200 -18.86 8.77 -19.96
C VAL A 200 -19.11 10.17 -20.47
N GLN A 201 -18.06 10.83 -20.94
CA GLN A 201 -18.14 12.15 -21.56
C GLN A 201 -17.30 12.22 -22.82
N GLY A 202 -17.89 12.76 -23.90
CA GLY A 202 -17.18 13.10 -25.12
C GLY A 202 -16.25 14.28 -24.94
N LEU A 203 -15.29 14.45 -25.85
CA LEU A 203 -14.31 15.54 -25.79
C LEU A 203 -14.76 16.80 -26.56
N GLU A 204 -15.92 16.74 -27.24
CA GLU A 204 -16.46 17.91 -27.89
C GLU A 204 -16.83 19.00 -26.88
N PRO A 205 -16.70 20.28 -27.22
CA PRO A 205 -17.03 21.37 -26.31
C PRO A 205 -18.46 21.24 -25.79
N ASN A 206 -18.63 21.33 -24.45
CA ASN A 206 -19.91 21.21 -23.76
C ASN A 206 -20.62 19.84 -23.90
N ALA A 207 -19.90 18.78 -24.27
CA ALA A 207 -20.47 17.43 -24.24
C ALA A 207 -20.96 17.11 -22.82
N PRO A 208 -22.20 16.61 -22.64
CA PRO A 208 -22.70 16.27 -21.32
C PRO A 208 -22.03 15.00 -20.79
N ALA A 209 -21.74 14.97 -19.51
CA ALA A 209 -21.39 13.73 -18.81
C ALA A 209 -22.63 12.86 -18.68
N LYS A 210 -22.54 11.60 -19.07
CA LYS A 210 -23.62 10.63 -18.98
C LYS A 210 -23.30 9.59 -17.92
N ASP A 211 -24.18 9.48 -16.92
CA ASP A 211 -24.14 8.42 -15.92
C ASP A 211 -24.63 7.10 -16.54
N LEU A 212 -23.76 6.08 -16.58
CA LEU A 212 -24.06 4.78 -17.17
C LEU A 212 -24.95 3.91 -16.30
N LEU A 213 -24.97 4.17 -14.99
CA LEU A 213 -25.64 3.35 -13.99
C LEU A 213 -26.97 3.98 -13.49
N ALA A 214 -27.24 5.24 -13.89
CA ALA A 214 -28.42 5.98 -13.43
C ALA A 214 -29.73 5.22 -13.66
N GLY A 215 -30.50 5.05 -12.59
CA GLY A 215 -31.82 4.41 -12.63
C GLY A 215 -31.82 2.90 -12.78
N SER A 216 -30.65 2.23 -12.86
CA SER A 216 -30.57 0.77 -12.91
C SER A 216 -31.00 0.12 -11.60
N GLN A 217 -31.49 -1.11 -11.64
CA GLN A 217 -31.82 -1.89 -10.45
C GLN A 217 -30.57 -2.18 -9.61
N LEU A 218 -29.41 -2.31 -10.23
CA LEU A 218 -28.15 -2.54 -9.55
C LEU A 218 -27.87 -1.44 -8.50
N VAL A 219 -27.89 -0.17 -8.90
CA VAL A 219 -27.60 0.96 -7.99
C VAL A 219 -28.69 1.28 -6.99
N GLN A 220 -29.93 0.80 -7.24
CA GLN A 220 -31.06 0.91 -6.30
C GLN A 220 -30.96 -0.13 -5.17
N GLY A 221 -30.20 -1.18 -5.34
CA GLY A 221 -30.00 -2.20 -4.33
C GLY A 221 -29.23 -1.66 -3.12
N ALA A 222 -29.74 -1.92 -1.90
CA ALA A 222 -29.09 -1.47 -0.66
C ALA A 222 -27.66 -1.98 -0.50
N GLY A 223 -27.36 -3.16 -1.06
CA GLY A 223 -26.04 -3.78 -1.03
C GLY A 223 -25.09 -3.34 -2.16
N PHE A 224 -25.50 -2.42 -3.04
CA PHE A 224 -24.63 -1.93 -4.09
C PHE A 224 -23.49 -1.09 -3.53
N GLY A 225 -22.29 -1.28 -4.11
CA GLY A 225 -21.11 -0.49 -3.84
C GLY A 225 -19.92 -0.92 -4.68
N GLY A 226 -18.84 -0.17 -4.56
CA GLY A 226 -17.53 -0.51 -5.10
C GLY A 226 -16.63 -1.19 -4.08
N GLN A 227 -15.35 -1.23 -4.38
CA GLN A 227 -14.32 -1.64 -3.45
C GLN A 227 -14.05 -0.52 -2.44
N LEU A 228 -14.24 -0.83 -1.17
CA LEU A 228 -13.94 0.09 -0.07
C LEU A 228 -12.41 0.08 0.18
N GLY A 229 -11.79 1.23 0.01
CA GLY A 229 -10.38 1.47 0.27
C GLY A 229 -10.14 2.59 1.28
N THR A 230 -8.91 2.76 1.72
CA THR A 230 -8.53 3.80 2.71
C THR A 230 -8.79 5.23 2.23
N SER A 231 -8.89 5.45 0.93
CA SER A 231 -9.16 6.75 0.30
C SER A 231 -10.61 6.96 -0.15
N GLY A 232 -11.47 5.96 0.01
CA GLY A 232 -12.85 5.99 -0.43
C GLY A 232 -13.33 4.70 -1.09
N GLU A 233 -14.41 4.79 -1.85
CA GLU A 233 -15.04 3.69 -2.55
C GLU A 233 -14.89 3.88 -4.06
N ASP A 234 -14.43 2.86 -4.79
CA ASP A 234 -14.13 2.94 -6.23
C ASP A 234 -14.73 1.75 -7.00
N LEU A 235 -14.95 1.95 -8.31
CA LEU A 235 -15.36 0.92 -9.27
C LEU A 235 -14.23 0.69 -10.27
N ALA A 236 -13.44 -0.36 -10.07
CA ALA A 236 -12.44 -0.77 -11.06
C ALA A 236 -13.13 -1.13 -12.37
N ALA A 237 -12.73 -0.50 -13.49
CA ALA A 237 -13.42 -0.61 -14.76
C ALA A 237 -12.46 -0.74 -15.96
N ALA A 238 -12.97 -1.31 -17.05
CA ALA A 238 -12.29 -1.38 -18.35
C ALA A 238 -13.29 -1.24 -19.49
N TRP A 239 -12.93 -0.49 -20.54
CA TRP A 239 -13.69 -0.45 -21.76
C TRP A 239 -13.68 -1.80 -22.47
N THR A 240 -14.82 -2.19 -23.08
CA THR A 240 -14.79 -3.27 -24.08
C THR A 240 -13.92 -2.87 -25.28
N PRO A 241 -13.28 -3.82 -25.96
CA PRO A 241 -12.33 -3.50 -27.04
C PRO A 241 -12.93 -2.66 -28.18
N ASP A 242 -14.23 -2.80 -28.44
CA ASP A 242 -14.98 -2.02 -29.45
C ASP A 242 -15.52 -0.68 -28.89
N GLY A 243 -15.32 -0.40 -27.61
CA GLY A 243 -15.82 0.81 -26.97
C GLY A 243 -17.35 0.88 -26.81
N SER A 244 -18.08 -0.22 -27.04
CA SER A 244 -19.54 -0.28 -26.97
C SER A 244 -20.07 -0.45 -25.54
N GLY A 245 -19.20 -0.87 -24.59
CA GLY A 245 -19.57 -1.10 -23.21
C GLY A 245 -18.39 -0.94 -22.24
N VAL A 246 -18.68 -1.10 -20.97
CA VAL A 246 -17.74 -1.04 -19.85
C VAL A 246 -17.94 -2.26 -18.97
N VAL A 247 -16.86 -3.01 -18.72
CA VAL A 247 -16.81 -4.05 -17.68
C VAL A 247 -16.30 -3.40 -16.40
N PHE A 248 -16.98 -3.63 -15.28
CA PHE A 248 -16.58 -3.07 -13.99
C PHE A 248 -16.82 -4.06 -12.84
N ALA A 249 -16.10 -3.88 -11.74
CA ALA A 249 -16.24 -4.64 -10.52
C ALA A 249 -17.15 -3.89 -9.54
N ALA A 250 -18.16 -4.57 -9.02
CA ALA A 250 -19.07 -4.01 -8.02
C ALA A 250 -19.64 -5.10 -7.11
N THR A 251 -19.89 -4.74 -5.85
CA THR A 251 -20.59 -5.61 -4.90
C THR A 251 -22.10 -5.35 -4.91
N THR A 252 -22.86 -6.38 -4.50
CA THR A 252 -24.30 -6.28 -4.22
C THR A 252 -24.62 -6.70 -2.78
N ASN A 253 -23.60 -6.96 -1.98
CA ASN A 253 -23.74 -7.39 -0.59
C ASN A 253 -22.93 -6.53 0.39
N ARG A 254 -22.74 -5.25 0.09
CA ARG A 254 -22.05 -4.29 0.96
C ARG A 254 -22.65 -4.24 2.38
N THR A 255 -23.94 -4.49 2.52
CA THR A 255 -24.65 -4.56 3.81
C THR A 255 -24.24 -5.76 4.66
N ASP A 256 -23.57 -6.76 4.08
CA ASP A 256 -23.08 -7.95 4.82
C ASP A 256 -21.81 -7.64 5.64
N TRP A 257 -21.23 -6.45 5.52
CA TRP A 257 -19.95 -6.05 6.13
C TRP A 257 -19.73 -6.50 7.58
N ALA A 258 -20.78 -6.49 8.39
CA ALA A 258 -20.70 -6.86 9.81
C ALA A 258 -20.80 -8.38 10.07
N HIS A 259 -21.21 -9.19 9.08
CA HIS A 259 -21.52 -10.60 9.30
C HIS A 259 -21.17 -11.54 8.13
N GLY A 260 -20.50 -11.02 7.10
CA GLY A 260 -20.13 -11.81 5.93
C GLY A 260 -19.04 -11.15 5.09
N ASP A 261 -18.45 -11.93 4.18
CA ASP A 261 -17.52 -11.41 3.20
C ASP A 261 -18.25 -10.52 2.19
N VAL A 262 -17.79 -9.30 2.02
CA VAL A 262 -18.22 -8.41 0.93
C VAL A 262 -17.37 -8.73 -0.28
N VAL A 263 -18.00 -9.24 -1.34
CA VAL A 263 -17.32 -9.69 -2.55
C VAL A 263 -17.83 -8.93 -3.77
N GLN A 264 -16.95 -8.70 -4.73
CA GLN A 264 -17.27 -8.04 -5.98
C GLN A 264 -17.52 -9.07 -7.08
N ALA A 265 -18.45 -8.76 -7.95
CA ALA A 265 -18.66 -9.45 -9.21
C ALA A 265 -18.29 -8.52 -10.37
N LEU A 266 -17.97 -9.12 -11.53
CA LEU A 266 -17.84 -8.35 -12.77
C LEU A 266 -19.22 -8.13 -13.39
N TRP A 267 -19.43 -6.90 -13.86
CA TRP A 267 -20.64 -6.43 -14.52
C TRP A 267 -20.30 -5.79 -15.85
N LEU A 268 -21.22 -5.86 -16.82
CA LEU A 268 -21.12 -5.19 -18.12
C LEU A 268 -22.27 -4.20 -18.25
N VAL A 269 -21.96 -2.95 -18.58
CA VAL A 269 -22.94 -1.92 -18.94
C VAL A 269 -22.64 -1.38 -20.34
N SER A 270 -23.68 -1.05 -21.11
CA SER A 270 -23.54 -0.37 -22.39
C SER A 270 -22.93 1.03 -22.20
N ALA A 271 -22.08 1.47 -23.13
CA ALA A 271 -21.62 2.87 -23.19
C ALA A 271 -22.79 3.88 -23.36
N GLY A 272 -23.95 3.40 -23.77
CA GLY A 272 -25.19 4.13 -23.78
C GLY A 272 -25.92 4.15 -22.43
N GLY A 273 -25.41 3.49 -21.39
CA GLY A 273 -26.09 3.29 -20.10
C GLY A 273 -27.17 2.22 -20.19
N GLY A 274 -27.87 2.02 -19.07
CA GLY A 274 -28.95 1.04 -18.94
C GLY A 274 -28.73 0.04 -17.82
N GLU A 275 -29.45 -1.08 -17.83
CA GLU A 275 -29.31 -2.12 -16.81
C GLU A 275 -28.02 -2.91 -17.00
N PRO A 276 -27.10 -2.95 -15.99
CA PRO A 276 -25.87 -3.75 -16.07
C PRO A 276 -26.15 -5.24 -16.02
N GLN A 277 -25.41 -6.00 -16.82
CA GLN A 277 -25.45 -7.45 -16.84
C GLN A 277 -24.35 -8.04 -15.99
N ARG A 278 -24.67 -8.91 -15.04
CA ARG A 278 -23.67 -9.63 -14.24
C ARG A 278 -22.93 -10.68 -15.10
N LEU A 279 -21.60 -10.62 -15.09
CA LEU A 279 -20.74 -11.52 -15.86
C LEU A 279 -20.21 -12.71 -15.05
N THR A 280 -19.96 -12.55 -13.76
CA THR A 280 -19.43 -13.62 -12.89
C THR A 280 -20.47 -14.09 -11.92
N GLN A 281 -20.42 -15.38 -11.57
CA GLN A 281 -21.33 -16.04 -10.62
C GLN A 281 -20.51 -16.57 -9.43
N GLY A 282 -21.19 -16.94 -8.36
CA GLY A 282 -20.56 -17.48 -7.16
C GLY A 282 -20.22 -16.40 -6.13
N ARG A 283 -19.31 -16.74 -5.22
CA ARG A 283 -18.93 -15.91 -4.07
C ARG A 283 -17.44 -15.54 -4.07
N ASP A 284 -16.69 -15.88 -5.14
CA ASP A 284 -15.33 -15.40 -5.25
C ASP A 284 -15.30 -13.89 -5.50
N ASP A 285 -14.27 -13.23 -4.99
CA ASP A 285 -14.08 -11.79 -5.12
C ASP A 285 -13.28 -11.50 -6.40
N TYR A 286 -13.83 -10.66 -7.30
CA TYR A 286 -13.25 -10.32 -8.58
C TYR A 286 -12.95 -8.83 -8.69
N GLY A 287 -11.75 -8.48 -9.18
CA GLY A 287 -11.32 -7.10 -9.35
C GLY A 287 -10.56 -6.85 -10.66
N SER A 288 -10.13 -5.60 -10.84
CA SER A 288 -9.17 -5.14 -11.86
C SER A 288 -9.40 -5.71 -13.27
N PRO A 289 -10.60 -5.59 -13.87
CA PRO A 289 -10.86 -6.14 -15.21
C PRO A 289 -9.93 -5.50 -16.24
N GLN A 290 -9.37 -6.32 -17.14
CA GLN A 290 -8.53 -5.88 -18.27
C GLN A 290 -8.84 -6.72 -19.51
N PHE A 291 -8.69 -6.13 -20.70
CA PHE A 291 -8.79 -6.86 -21.94
C PHE A 291 -7.42 -7.12 -22.56
N SER A 292 -7.30 -8.28 -23.24
CA SER A 292 -6.13 -8.48 -24.10
C SER A 292 -6.10 -7.44 -25.22
N PRO A 293 -4.91 -7.00 -25.68
CA PRO A 293 -4.78 -6.07 -26.80
C PRO A 293 -5.46 -6.52 -28.09
N ASP A 294 -5.58 -7.83 -28.33
CA ASP A 294 -6.32 -8.38 -29.50
C ASP A 294 -7.85 -8.39 -29.29
N GLY A 295 -8.33 -7.97 -28.13
CA GLY A 295 -9.75 -7.87 -27.81
C GLY A 295 -10.49 -9.19 -27.61
N LYS A 296 -9.79 -10.33 -27.53
CA LYS A 296 -10.43 -11.66 -27.50
C LYS A 296 -10.53 -12.28 -26.11
N THR A 297 -9.95 -11.67 -25.09
CA THR A 297 -9.89 -12.22 -23.74
C THR A 297 -10.16 -11.12 -22.71
N LEU A 298 -11.09 -11.39 -21.79
CA LEU A 298 -11.28 -10.61 -20.57
C LEU A 298 -10.50 -11.28 -19.44
N TYR A 299 -9.69 -10.52 -18.73
CA TYR A 299 -8.96 -10.91 -17.52
C TYR A 299 -9.53 -10.21 -16.30
N ALA A 300 -9.35 -10.82 -15.15
CA ALA A 300 -9.56 -10.21 -13.84
C ALA A 300 -8.61 -10.83 -12.81
N ASP A 301 -8.34 -10.13 -11.73
CA ASP A 301 -7.90 -10.80 -10.53
C ASP A 301 -9.08 -11.48 -9.82
N MET A 302 -8.79 -12.52 -9.07
CA MET A 302 -9.79 -13.30 -8.32
C MET A 302 -9.19 -13.80 -7.03
N THR A 303 -9.87 -13.54 -5.91
CA THR A 303 -9.56 -14.13 -4.61
C THR A 303 -10.66 -15.14 -4.26
N PRO A 304 -10.33 -16.42 -4.04
CA PRO A 304 -11.30 -17.40 -3.59
C PRO A 304 -11.89 -17.03 -2.23
N THR A 305 -13.20 -17.12 -2.09
CA THR A 305 -13.90 -16.94 -0.81
C THR A 305 -14.31 -18.29 -0.22
N ASN A 306 -13.72 -18.64 0.91
CA ASN A 306 -13.96 -19.89 1.63
C ASN A 306 -13.78 -19.68 3.14
N GLU A 307 -13.78 -20.75 3.93
CA GLU A 307 -13.60 -20.71 5.39
C GLU A 307 -12.20 -20.28 5.87
N ARG A 308 -11.23 -20.17 4.94
CA ARG A 308 -9.87 -19.75 5.27
C ARG A 308 -9.72 -18.25 5.12
N THR A 309 -8.86 -17.67 5.96
CA THR A 309 -8.37 -16.28 5.80
C THR A 309 -7.18 -16.24 4.84
N PHE A 310 -6.88 -15.06 4.28
CA PHE A 310 -5.67 -14.78 3.51
C PHE A 310 -5.44 -15.74 2.33
N ASN A 311 -6.50 -16.00 1.55
CA ASN A 311 -6.40 -16.74 0.30
C ASN A 311 -5.59 -15.96 -0.75
N ASN A 312 -4.77 -16.68 -1.52
CA ASN A 312 -3.98 -16.06 -2.58
C ASN A 312 -4.84 -15.54 -3.73
N GLN A 313 -4.59 -14.30 -4.12
CA GLN A 313 -5.17 -13.69 -5.32
C GLN A 313 -4.52 -14.28 -6.58
N ARG A 314 -5.31 -14.50 -7.63
CA ARG A 314 -4.91 -15.12 -8.90
C ARG A 314 -5.42 -14.31 -10.07
N VAL A 315 -4.77 -14.40 -11.23
CA VAL A 315 -5.31 -13.91 -12.50
C VAL A 315 -6.13 -15.01 -13.16
N VAL A 316 -7.34 -14.67 -13.54
CA VAL A 316 -8.26 -15.54 -14.29
C VAL A 316 -8.71 -14.89 -15.58
N ALA A 317 -9.21 -15.69 -16.55
CA ALA A 317 -9.57 -15.20 -17.86
C ALA A 317 -10.78 -15.93 -18.48
N TRP A 318 -11.49 -15.21 -19.37
CA TRP A 318 -12.60 -15.70 -20.18
C TRP A 318 -12.40 -15.29 -21.63
N SER A 319 -12.89 -16.07 -22.59
CA SER A 319 -13.02 -15.65 -23.97
C SER A 319 -13.98 -14.47 -24.08
N TRP A 320 -13.70 -13.55 -24.99
CA TRP A 320 -14.55 -12.38 -25.29
C TRP A 320 -14.91 -12.32 -26.78
N PRO A 321 -16.13 -11.91 -27.20
CA PRO A 321 -17.26 -11.59 -26.32
C PRO A 321 -17.82 -12.83 -25.59
N ARG A 322 -18.37 -12.61 -24.39
CA ARG A 322 -19.00 -13.68 -23.63
C ARG A 322 -20.42 -13.92 -24.12
N SER A 323 -20.73 -15.15 -24.45
CA SER A 323 -22.07 -15.55 -24.91
C SER A 323 -23.05 -15.89 -23.77
N ALA A 324 -22.55 -16.16 -22.57
CA ALA A 324 -23.36 -16.43 -21.36
C ALA A 324 -22.52 -16.29 -20.10
N SER A 325 -23.17 -15.95 -18.97
CA SER A 325 -22.57 -15.78 -17.66
C SER A 325 -22.11 -17.07 -16.95
N THR A 326 -22.23 -18.23 -17.60
CA THR A 326 -22.12 -19.55 -16.96
C THR A 326 -20.78 -20.26 -17.09
N SER A 327 -19.85 -19.77 -17.89
CA SER A 327 -18.53 -20.41 -18.01
C SER A 327 -17.63 -20.05 -16.83
N ALA A 328 -17.09 -21.06 -16.15
CA ALA A 328 -16.04 -20.88 -15.16
C ALA A 328 -14.81 -20.16 -15.79
N PRO A 329 -14.11 -19.33 -15.03
CA PRO A 329 -12.88 -18.72 -15.54
C PRO A 329 -11.79 -19.78 -15.74
N ARG A 330 -10.93 -19.52 -16.71
CA ARG A 330 -9.67 -20.27 -16.85
C ARG A 330 -8.62 -19.61 -15.96
N ALA A 331 -7.95 -20.40 -15.10
CA ALA A 331 -6.82 -19.91 -14.34
C ALA A 331 -5.65 -19.55 -15.29
N VAL A 332 -5.09 -18.37 -15.10
CA VAL A 332 -3.88 -17.90 -15.78
C VAL A 332 -2.68 -18.07 -14.87
N THR A 333 -2.84 -17.70 -13.60
CA THR A 333 -1.86 -17.89 -12.53
C THR A 333 -2.43 -18.80 -11.43
N GLY A 334 -1.63 -19.17 -10.44
CA GLY A 334 -2.00 -20.04 -9.32
C GLY A 334 -1.34 -21.40 -9.39
N GLY A 335 -0.41 -21.62 -10.32
CA GLY A 335 0.43 -22.82 -10.37
C GLY A 335 1.64 -22.76 -9.44
N ALA A 336 2.13 -21.56 -9.13
CA ALA A 336 3.05 -21.28 -8.03
C ALA A 336 2.26 -20.80 -6.81
N ASP A 337 2.78 -21.04 -5.63
CA ASP A 337 2.14 -20.66 -4.36
C ASP A 337 2.43 -19.19 -4.01
N HIS A 338 2.01 -18.28 -4.92
CA HIS A 338 2.19 -16.83 -4.79
C HIS A 338 0.88 -16.08 -4.98
N SER A 339 0.67 -15.04 -4.21
CA SER A 339 -0.42 -14.09 -4.39
C SER A 339 -0.05 -13.04 -5.44
N VAL A 340 -0.93 -12.80 -6.41
CA VAL A 340 -0.73 -11.76 -7.44
C VAL A 340 -1.09 -10.39 -6.88
N GLY A 341 -0.13 -9.46 -6.82
CA GLY A 341 -0.39 -8.08 -6.35
C GLY A 341 -0.91 -7.15 -7.46
N SER A 342 -0.36 -7.25 -8.66
CA SER A 342 -0.82 -6.52 -9.84
C SER A 342 -0.41 -7.26 -11.11
N TYR A 343 -1.16 -7.07 -12.20
CA TYR A 343 -0.89 -7.75 -13.47
C TYR A 343 -1.11 -6.83 -14.68
N THR A 344 -0.55 -7.21 -15.82
CA THR A 344 -0.71 -6.51 -17.09
C THR A 344 -0.49 -7.47 -18.26
N ILE A 345 -1.14 -7.22 -19.40
CA ILE A 345 -1.10 -8.09 -20.57
C ILE A 345 -0.20 -7.48 -21.65
N ALA A 346 0.78 -8.23 -22.12
CA ALA A 346 1.67 -7.78 -23.21
C ALA A 346 0.90 -7.56 -24.52
N ALA A 347 1.44 -6.70 -25.38
CA ALA A 347 0.86 -6.38 -26.71
C ALA A 347 0.67 -7.60 -27.61
N ASP A 348 1.42 -8.68 -27.39
CA ASP A 348 1.28 -9.95 -28.12
C ASP A 348 0.03 -10.75 -27.72
N SER A 349 -0.70 -10.32 -26.68
CA SER A 349 -1.86 -11.01 -26.09
C SER A 349 -1.58 -12.46 -25.63
N ARG A 350 -0.30 -12.84 -25.49
CA ARG A 350 0.16 -14.20 -25.14
C ARG A 350 0.86 -14.29 -23.81
N THR A 351 1.31 -13.16 -23.31
CA THR A 351 2.09 -13.08 -22.07
C THR A 351 1.38 -12.18 -21.08
N VAL A 352 1.19 -12.67 -19.85
CA VAL A 352 0.77 -11.88 -18.69
C VAL A 352 1.98 -11.67 -17.81
N PHE A 353 2.31 -10.42 -17.50
CA PHE A 353 3.29 -10.03 -16.52
C PHE A 353 2.58 -9.67 -15.21
N PHE A 354 3.16 -10.03 -14.09
CA PHE A 354 2.57 -9.71 -12.79
C PHE A 354 3.65 -9.55 -11.71
N LEU A 355 3.31 -8.80 -10.67
CA LEU A 355 4.11 -8.70 -9.46
C LEU A 355 3.54 -9.63 -8.40
N SER A 356 4.44 -10.25 -7.64
CA SER A 356 4.07 -11.09 -6.52
C SER A 356 5.08 -11.00 -5.39
N GLU A 357 4.58 -11.09 -4.18
CA GLU A 357 5.40 -11.15 -2.97
C GLU A 357 6.12 -12.50 -2.88
N ASP A 358 7.43 -12.44 -2.63
CA ASP A 358 8.27 -13.61 -2.43
C ASP A 358 9.47 -13.26 -1.54
N ALA A 359 9.47 -13.81 -0.32
CA ALA A 359 10.56 -13.74 0.64
C ALA A 359 11.19 -12.35 0.81
N GLY A 360 10.37 -11.35 1.16
CA GLY A 360 10.82 -9.99 1.43
C GLY A 360 11.01 -9.10 0.19
N HIS A 361 10.54 -9.53 -0.96
CA HIS A 361 10.57 -8.78 -2.21
C HIS A 361 9.23 -8.84 -2.93
N GLN A 362 8.92 -7.82 -3.71
CA GLN A 362 7.86 -7.91 -4.71
C GLN A 362 8.53 -8.08 -6.08
N ARG A 363 8.45 -9.31 -6.60
CA ARG A 363 9.20 -9.77 -7.79
C ARG A 363 8.33 -9.72 -9.04
N LEU A 364 9.00 -9.65 -10.19
CA LEU A 364 8.33 -9.72 -11.49
C LEU A 364 8.27 -11.17 -11.99
N PHE A 365 7.06 -11.58 -12.33
CA PHE A 365 6.78 -12.88 -12.93
C PHE A 365 6.11 -12.72 -14.30
N ARG A 366 6.12 -13.79 -15.09
CA ARG A 366 5.34 -13.92 -16.31
C ARG A 366 4.65 -15.29 -16.37
N ALA A 367 3.48 -15.31 -16.99
CA ALA A 367 2.74 -16.54 -17.31
C ALA A 367 2.25 -16.51 -18.76
N PRO A 368 2.11 -17.68 -19.41
CA PRO A 368 1.38 -17.75 -20.67
C PRO A 368 -0.06 -17.29 -20.48
N ALA A 369 -0.59 -16.47 -21.38
CA ALA A 369 -1.98 -16.01 -21.34
C ALA A 369 -3.00 -17.15 -21.36
N THR A 370 -2.62 -18.33 -21.84
CA THR A 370 -3.41 -19.57 -21.81
C THR A 370 -3.37 -20.30 -20.46
N GLY A 371 -2.64 -19.78 -19.47
CA GLY A 371 -2.31 -20.49 -18.24
C GLY A 371 -1.13 -21.44 -18.43
N GLY A 372 -0.53 -21.88 -17.35
CA GLY A 372 0.61 -22.79 -17.33
C GLY A 372 1.65 -22.40 -16.29
N LYS A 373 2.89 -22.85 -16.50
CA LYS A 373 3.96 -22.62 -15.53
C LYS A 373 4.37 -21.14 -15.52
N GLU A 374 4.28 -20.53 -14.35
CA GLU A 374 4.77 -19.20 -14.06
C GLU A 374 6.31 -19.20 -13.99
N GLN A 375 6.90 -18.08 -14.37
CA GLN A 375 8.34 -17.92 -14.40
C GLN A 375 8.71 -16.56 -13.81
N GLU A 376 9.64 -16.54 -12.86
CA GLU A 376 10.26 -15.29 -12.43
C GLU A 376 11.05 -14.68 -13.60
N VAL A 377 10.92 -13.37 -13.79
CA VAL A 377 11.66 -12.62 -14.81
C VAL A 377 12.90 -12.02 -14.19
N GLY A 378 14.02 -12.73 -14.35
CA GLY A 378 15.29 -12.39 -13.71
C GLY A 378 15.39 -12.93 -12.29
N ALA A 379 16.53 -12.72 -11.67
CA ALA A 379 16.76 -13.03 -10.26
C ALA A 379 16.96 -11.72 -9.50
N MET A 380 15.94 -11.30 -8.78
CA MET A 380 16.04 -10.13 -7.92
C MET A 380 16.79 -10.49 -6.64
N THR A 381 17.86 -9.77 -6.34
CA THR A 381 18.69 -9.96 -5.14
C THR A 381 18.58 -8.82 -4.14
N SER A 382 17.89 -7.75 -4.51
CA SER A 382 17.62 -6.58 -3.65
C SER A 382 16.49 -5.74 -4.19
N GLY A 383 15.81 -5.04 -3.30
CA GLY A 383 14.74 -4.10 -3.65
C GLY A 383 13.42 -4.77 -4.00
N THR A 384 12.50 -3.96 -4.45
CA THR A 384 11.12 -4.36 -4.76
C THR A 384 10.58 -3.54 -5.93
N PHE A 385 9.68 -4.13 -6.72
CA PHE A 385 8.94 -3.42 -7.76
C PHE A 385 7.52 -3.09 -7.32
N THR A 386 7.01 -1.92 -7.74
CA THR A 386 5.59 -1.55 -7.64
C THR A 386 5.13 -0.85 -8.91
N GLY A 387 3.82 -0.77 -9.13
CA GLY A 387 3.25 -0.01 -10.25
C GLY A 387 3.67 -0.52 -11.63
N LEU A 388 3.69 -1.84 -11.84
CA LEU A 388 4.06 -2.46 -13.11
C LEU A 388 3.17 -2.02 -14.25
N GLN A 389 3.77 -1.60 -15.37
CA GLN A 389 3.10 -1.19 -16.60
C GLN A 389 3.74 -1.85 -17.81
N VAL A 390 2.92 -2.14 -18.83
CA VAL A 390 3.37 -2.60 -20.15
C VAL A 390 2.79 -1.72 -21.24
N ALA A 391 3.60 -1.42 -22.26
CA ALA A 391 3.14 -0.67 -23.43
C ALA A 391 2.21 -1.54 -24.29
N ALA A 392 0.93 -1.15 -24.41
CA ALA A 392 -0.13 -1.96 -25.00
C ALA A 392 -0.01 -2.12 -26.53
N ALA A 393 0.71 -1.22 -27.22
CA ALA A 393 0.88 -1.26 -28.68
C ALA A 393 2.32 -1.53 -29.14
N SER A 394 3.24 -1.82 -28.22
CA SER A 394 4.64 -2.09 -28.55
C SER A 394 4.87 -3.58 -28.87
N VAL A 395 5.27 -3.91 -30.09
CA VAL A 395 5.53 -5.31 -30.53
C VAL A 395 6.52 -6.03 -29.62
N THR A 396 7.59 -5.35 -29.22
CA THR A 396 8.50 -5.85 -28.17
C THR A 396 8.00 -5.33 -26.83
N PRO A 397 7.74 -6.19 -25.85
CA PRO A 397 7.26 -5.75 -24.54
C PRO A 397 8.20 -4.71 -23.93
N LYS A 398 7.66 -3.53 -23.62
CA LYS A 398 8.36 -2.48 -22.86
C LYS A 398 7.67 -2.35 -21.51
N LEU A 399 8.42 -2.58 -20.47
CA LEU A 399 7.95 -2.56 -19.08
C LEU A 399 8.51 -1.35 -18.36
N ALA A 400 7.68 -0.71 -17.56
CA ALA A 400 8.07 0.30 -16.60
C ALA A 400 7.48 -0.03 -15.24
N ALA A 401 8.20 0.34 -14.19
CA ALA A 401 7.76 0.19 -12.79
C ALA A 401 8.46 1.24 -11.91
N VAL A 402 8.04 1.34 -10.69
CA VAL A 402 8.84 1.90 -9.60
C VAL A 402 9.72 0.80 -9.05
N TRP A 403 10.99 1.10 -8.81
CA TRP A 403 11.90 0.24 -8.06
C TRP A 403 12.49 1.01 -6.87
N GLU A 404 12.58 0.34 -5.75
CA GLU A 404 13.17 0.85 -4.53
C GLU A 404 13.86 -0.26 -3.73
N SER A 405 14.70 0.11 -2.76
CA SER A 405 15.23 -0.79 -1.73
C SER A 405 15.37 -0.03 -0.42
N ALA A 406 15.71 -0.71 0.66
CA ALA A 406 15.91 -0.08 1.96
C ALA A 406 16.95 1.08 1.96
N THR A 407 17.83 1.12 0.97
CA THR A 407 18.86 2.17 0.81
C THR A 407 18.76 2.94 -0.50
N ASN A 408 17.74 2.67 -1.30
CA ASN A 408 17.49 3.39 -2.54
C ASN A 408 16.02 3.83 -2.56
N PRO A 409 15.73 5.13 -2.43
CA PRO A 409 14.37 5.63 -2.53
C PRO A 409 13.72 5.32 -3.89
N PRO A 410 12.38 5.35 -3.97
CA PRO A 410 11.65 4.98 -5.19
C PRO A 410 12.04 5.83 -6.40
N GLU A 411 12.32 5.14 -7.52
CA GLU A 411 12.62 5.75 -8.81
C GLU A 411 11.91 4.97 -9.93
N ILE A 412 11.59 5.65 -11.04
CA ILE A 412 11.05 4.99 -12.23
C ILE A 412 12.16 4.21 -12.92
N VAL A 413 11.87 2.95 -13.24
CA VAL A 413 12.77 2.08 -13.99
C VAL A 413 12.09 1.53 -15.25
N ARG A 414 12.86 1.37 -16.30
CA ARG A 414 12.53 0.49 -17.41
C ARG A 414 13.05 -0.91 -17.09
N ILE A 415 12.23 -1.93 -17.32
CA ILE A 415 12.60 -3.32 -17.07
C ILE A 415 12.80 -4.05 -18.39
N ASP A 416 13.91 -4.76 -18.53
CA ASP A 416 14.15 -5.68 -19.66
C ASP A 416 13.31 -6.96 -19.41
N PRO A 417 12.34 -7.28 -20.30
CA PRO A 417 11.41 -8.39 -20.09
C PRO A 417 12.05 -9.79 -20.22
N ALA A 418 13.27 -9.87 -20.74
CA ALA A 418 14.00 -11.13 -20.87
C ALA A 418 14.86 -11.42 -19.62
N THR A 419 15.47 -10.38 -19.05
CA THR A 419 16.46 -10.51 -17.96
C THR A 419 15.96 -10.01 -16.61
N GLY A 420 14.84 -9.29 -16.56
CA GLY A 420 14.33 -8.62 -15.34
C GLY A 420 15.15 -7.41 -14.89
N ARG A 421 16.23 -7.06 -15.63
CA ARG A 421 17.12 -5.96 -15.24
C ARG A 421 16.40 -4.62 -15.35
N GLY A 422 16.31 -3.91 -14.23
CA GLY A 422 15.87 -2.52 -14.17
C GLY A 422 16.97 -1.55 -14.62
N THR A 423 16.58 -0.53 -15.40
CA THR A 423 17.41 0.62 -15.74
C THR A 423 16.69 1.87 -15.27
N ALA A 424 17.31 2.63 -14.38
CA ALA A 424 16.72 3.85 -13.81
C ALA A 424 16.49 4.90 -14.92
N LEU A 425 15.27 5.39 -14.99
CA LEU A 425 14.85 6.51 -15.85
C LEU A 425 14.84 7.83 -15.07
N THR A 426 14.73 7.75 -13.74
CA THR A 426 14.77 8.91 -12.85
C THR A 426 15.85 8.76 -11.78
N LYS A 427 16.28 9.86 -11.17
CA LYS A 427 17.35 9.92 -10.17
C LYS A 427 17.11 11.06 -9.16
N PHE A 428 15.85 11.27 -8.77
CA PHE A 428 15.44 12.41 -7.92
C PHE A 428 16.14 12.44 -6.57
N ASN A 429 16.37 11.27 -5.99
CA ASN A 429 16.92 11.12 -4.64
C ASN A 429 18.36 10.60 -4.60
N THR A 430 18.93 10.18 -5.74
CA THR A 430 20.22 9.48 -5.79
C THR A 430 21.34 10.27 -5.10
N ALA A 431 21.43 11.60 -5.35
CA ALA A 431 22.46 12.43 -4.76
C ALA A 431 22.33 12.57 -3.24
N ARG A 432 21.10 12.65 -2.73
CA ARG A 432 20.82 12.72 -1.28
C ARG A 432 21.09 11.37 -0.61
N ALA A 433 20.61 10.27 -1.20
CA ALA A 433 20.84 8.91 -0.70
C ALA A 433 22.33 8.57 -0.60
N ALA A 434 23.14 9.03 -1.55
CA ALA A 434 24.59 8.82 -1.55
C ALA A 434 25.33 9.49 -0.39
N GLN A 435 24.73 10.49 0.24
CA GLN A 435 25.32 11.22 1.38
C GLN A 435 25.06 10.54 2.73
N ILE A 436 24.20 9.51 2.77
CA ILE A 436 23.80 8.84 4.00
C ILE A 436 24.67 7.60 4.25
N ALA A 437 25.09 7.43 5.51
CA ALA A 437 25.87 6.27 5.96
C ALA A 437 24.95 5.10 6.36
N TRP A 438 24.18 4.56 5.41
CA TRP A 438 23.34 3.38 5.58
C TRP A 438 23.91 2.17 4.84
N GLN A 439 23.39 0.98 5.15
CA GLN A 439 23.79 -0.27 4.54
C GLN A 439 22.55 -1.04 4.08
N PRO A 440 22.66 -1.87 3.02
CA PRO A 440 21.58 -2.79 2.67
C PRO A 440 21.16 -3.64 3.85
N LEU A 441 19.88 -4.02 3.87
CA LEU A 441 19.39 -5.01 4.82
C LEU A 441 20.16 -6.31 4.65
N ARG A 442 20.35 -7.03 5.75
CA ARG A 442 20.85 -8.38 5.77
C ARG A 442 19.75 -9.32 6.18
N GLU A 443 19.85 -10.59 5.80
CA GLU A 443 18.82 -11.58 6.08
C GLU A 443 19.39 -12.86 6.69
N PHE A 444 18.51 -13.59 7.32
CA PHE A 444 18.76 -14.99 7.70
C PHE A 444 17.47 -15.78 7.81
N TRP A 445 17.62 -17.09 7.68
CA TRP A 445 16.54 -18.04 7.88
C TRP A 445 16.84 -18.95 9.05
N PHE A 446 15.79 -19.39 9.74
CA PHE A 446 15.87 -20.44 10.75
C PHE A 446 14.62 -21.33 10.69
N THR A 447 14.67 -22.48 11.38
CA THR A 447 13.49 -23.35 11.55
C THR A 447 13.00 -23.14 12.97
N SER A 448 11.74 -22.75 13.12
CA SER A 448 11.11 -22.57 14.43
C SER A 448 10.88 -23.90 15.14
N SER A 449 10.59 -23.85 16.44
CA SER A 449 10.24 -25.04 17.24
C SER A 449 8.99 -25.77 16.71
N LYS A 450 8.11 -25.06 15.99
CA LYS A 450 6.95 -25.64 15.28
C LYS A 450 7.31 -26.20 13.89
N GLY A 451 8.58 -26.24 13.50
CA GLY A 451 9.07 -26.79 12.22
C GLY A 451 8.89 -25.85 11.02
N LYS A 452 8.49 -24.60 11.21
CA LYS A 452 8.28 -23.63 10.14
C LYS A 452 9.59 -22.96 9.76
N ARG A 453 9.77 -22.68 8.46
CA ARG A 453 10.88 -21.87 7.94
C ARG A 453 10.54 -20.40 8.10
N ILE A 454 11.24 -19.71 8.97
CA ILE A 454 11.04 -18.29 9.31
C ILE A 454 12.15 -17.46 8.70
N HIS A 455 11.77 -16.40 8.00
CA HIS A 455 12.66 -15.39 7.42
C HIS A 455 12.80 -14.19 8.36
N SER A 456 13.97 -13.57 8.34
CA SER A 456 14.20 -12.31 9.07
C SER A 456 15.19 -11.44 8.34
N PHE A 457 14.85 -10.16 8.20
CA PHE A 457 15.82 -9.11 7.87
C PHE A 457 16.44 -8.53 9.16
N TYR A 458 17.61 -7.91 9.00
CA TYR A 458 18.16 -7.06 10.05
C TYR A 458 18.96 -5.89 9.48
N ALA A 459 18.83 -4.73 10.16
CA ALA A 459 19.60 -3.53 9.86
C ALA A 459 20.69 -3.33 10.92
N LEU A 460 21.87 -2.87 10.47
CA LEU A 460 23.01 -2.56 11.33
C LEU A 460 23.15 -1.05 11.51
N PRO A 461 23.66 -0.56 12.66
CA PRO A 461 23.84 0.86 12.90
C PRO A 461 24.92 1.45 11.97
N PRO A 462 24.84 2.76 11.66
CA PRO A 462 25.89 3.47 10.95
C PRO A 462 27.25 3.29 11.63
N GLY A 463 28.31 3.08 10.85
CA GLY A 463 29.65 2.83 11.41
C GLY A 463 29.74 1.52 12.21
N PHE A 464 28.93 0.51 11.88
CA PHE A 464 28.93 -0.78 12.54
C PHE A 464 30.35 -1.37 12.65
N ASP A 465 30.66 -1.81 13.87
CA ASP A 465 31.92 -2.49 14.24
C ASP A 465 31.58 -3.81 14.92
N SER A 466 31.94 -4.93 14.31
CA SER A 466 31.64 -6.28 14.84
C SER A 466 32.31 -6.62 16.18
N THR A 467 33.28 -5.82 16.63
CA THR A 467 33.96 -5.98 17.93
C THR A 467 33.20 -5.32 19.08
N ARG A 468 32.24 -4.45 18.77
CA ARG A 468 31.36 -3.78 19.74
C ARG A 468 30.09 -4.59 19.99
N SER A 469 29.42 -4.30 21.11
CA SER A 469 28.14 -4.91 21.48
C SER A 469 26.99 -3.92 21.37
N TYR A 470 25.93 -4.31 20.70
CA TYR A 470 24.76 -3.47 20.39
C TYR A 470 23.48 -4.02 21.01
N PRO A 471 22.58 -3.17 21.49
CA PRO A 471 21.22 -3.59 21.86
C PRO A 471 20.45 -4.10 20.65
N LEU A 472 19.49 -5.00 20.91
CA LEU A 472 18.58 -5.53 19.91
C LEU A 472 17.25 -4.79 19.97
N PHE A 473 16.79 -4.26 18.86
CA PHE A 473 15.41 -3.82 18.68
C PHE A 473 14.66 -4.79 17.77
N VAL A 474 13.67 -5.49 18.33
CA VAL A 474 12.76 -6.37 17.59
C VAL A 474 11.61 -5.53 17.07
N LEU A 475 11.63 -5.22 15.79
CA LEU A 475 10.66 -4.41 15.08
C LEU A 475 9.62 -5.32 14.41
N ILE A 476 8.34 -5.14 14.77
CA ILE A 476 7.25 -6.06 14.43
C ILE A 476 6.32 -5.40 13.41
N HIS A 477 6.10 -6.03 12.24
CA HIS A 477 5.19 -5.49 11.24
C HIS A 477 3.72 -5.67 11.61
N GLY A 478 2.87 -4.83 10.99
CA GLY A 478 1.41 -4.93 11.04
C GLY A 478 0.87 -5.86 9.95
N GLY A 479 -0.41 -6.01 9.91
CA GLY A 479 -1.09 -6.86 8.95
C GLY A 479 -2.15 -7.72 9.65
N ALA A 480 -1.98 -8.97 9.96
CA ALA A 480 -0.88 -9.96 9.88
C ALA A 480 -0.46 -10.37 8.46
N ALA A 481 -1.39 -10.47 7.50
CA ALA A 481 -1.10 -10.75 6.09
C ALA A 481 -0.36 -9.57 5.46
N ASN A 482 0.94 -9.53 5.67
CA ASN A 482 1.92 -8.57 5.19
C ASN A 482 3.30 -9.21 5.36
N MET A 483 4.36 -8.60 4.83
CA MET A 483 5.73 -9.02 5.09
C MET A 483 6.65 -7.80 5.23
N TRP A 484 7.80 -7.99 5.84
CA TRP A 484 8.90 -7.05 5.71
C TRP A 484 9.43 -7.10 4.28
N THR A 485 9.56 -5.95 3.67
CA THR A 485 10.03 -5.82 2.28
C THR A 485 11.33 -5.02 2.26
N ASP A 486 12.25 -5.41 1.38
CA ASP A 486 13.43 -4.59 1.09
C ASP A 486 13.02 -3.34 0.30
N ASN A 487 12.40 -2.37 1.00
CA ASN A 487 11.89 -1.13 0.45
C ASN A 487 12.33 0.09 1.27
N PHE A 488 12.16 1.27 0.70
CA PHE A 488 12.40 2.55 1.36
C PHE A 488 11.19 2.96 2.22
N GLY A 489 10.99 2.26 3.34
CA GLY A 489 9.88 2.56 4.25
C GLY A 489 10.03 3.95 4.90
N LEU A 490 9.04 4.83 4.73
CA LEU A 490 9.01 6.12 5.43
C LEU A 490 8.58 5.98 6.89
N ARG A 491 7.65 5.06 7.15
CA ARG A 491 7.14 4.74 8.48
C ARG A 491 7.90 3.54 9.03
N TRP A 492 8.19 3.56 10.31
CA TRP A 492 8.89 2.46 10.99
C TRP A 492 10.22 2.08 10.30
N ASN A 493 10.94 3.09 9.80
CA ASN A 493 12.16 2.89 9.04
C ASN A 493 13.26 2.25 9.90
N PRO A 494 13.78 1.06 9.53
CA PRO A 494 14.75 0.32 10.33
C PRO A 494 16.11 1.03 10.43
N HIS A 495 16.51 1.78 9.41
CA HIS A 495 17.78 2.50 9.43
C HIS A 495 17.74 3.70 10.38
N LEU A 496 16.61 4.40 10.46
CA LEU A 496 16.45 5.51 11.38
C LEU A 496 16.48 5.01 12.84
N PHE A 497 15.84 3.87 13.11
CA PHE A 497 15.93 3.24 14.42
C PHE A 497 17.34 2.71 14.70
N SER A 498 18.01 2.08 13.72
CA SER A 498 19.36 1.56 13.92
C SER A 498 20.37 2.67 14.21
N ALA A 499 20.16 3.86 13.67
CA ALA A 499 21.00 5.04 13.88
C ALA A 499 20.76 5.75 15.22
N THR A 500 19.65 5.43 15.93
CA THR A 500 19.34 5.99 17.24
C THR A 500 20.39 5.58 18.27
N ALA A 501 20.91 6.54 19.06
CA ALA A 501 21.88 6.24 20.12
C ALA A 501 21.31 5.24 21.15
N PRO A 502 22.05 4.21 21.56
CA PRO A 502 23.49 3.96 21.36
C PRO A 502 23.83 3.18 20.07
N GLY A 503 22.93 3.09 19.12
CA GLY A 503 22.99 2.24 17.91
C GLY A 503 22.33 0.90 18.16
N PHE A 504 21.39 0.49 17.31
CA PHE A 504 20.65 -0.77 17.43
C PHE A 504 20.95 -1.71 16.26
N VAL A 505 20.99 -3.01 16.57
CA VAL A 505 20.65 -4.02 15.57
C VAL A 505 19.13 -4.10 15.53
N VAL A 506 18.51 -3.76 14.40
CA VAL A 506 17.05 -3.82 14.24
C VAL A 506 16.69 -5.12 13.54
N LEU A 507 15.98 -6.01 14.22
CA LEU A 507 15.55 -7.31 13.72
C LEU A 507 14.08 -7.22 13.26
N MET A 508 13.81 -7.66 12.05
CA MET A 508 12.52 -7.65 11.39
C MET A 508 12.19 -9.07 10.94
N THR A 509 11.22 -9.73 11.60
CA THR A 509 10.89 -11.14 11.37
C THR A 509 9.53 -11.26 10.69
N ASP A 510 9.47 -12.09 9.65
CA ASP A 510 8.24 -12.53 8.99
C ASP A 510 7.74 -13.79 9.71
N TYR A 511 6.89 -13.54 10.70
CA TYR A 511 6.30 -14.58 11.56
C TYR A 511 5.15 -15.31 10.85
N THR A 512 4.69 -16.44 11.39
CA THR A 512 3.50 -17.15 10.91
C THR A 512 2.32 -16.20 10.69
N GLY A 513 1.75 -16.22 9.50
CA GLY A 513 0.71 -15.30 9.06
C GLY A 513 1.21 -14.27 8.04
N SER A 514 2.53 -14.07 7.90
CA SER A 514 3.11 -13.19 6.90
C SER A 514 2.87 -13.70 5.48
N THR A 515 2.76 -12.77 4.52
CA THR A 515 2.66 -13.07 3.07
C THR A 515 4.03 -13.33 2.45
N GLY A 516 4.05 -13.82 1.20
CA GLY A 516 5.30 -14.07 0.47
C GLY A 516 6.01 -15.39 0.83
N TYR A 517 5.38 -16.27 1.63
CA TYR A 517 5.93 -17.55 2.07
C TYR A 517 4.98 -18.73 1.78
N GLY A 518 4.06 -18.54 0.86
CA GLY A 518 3.02 -19.49 0.47
C GLY A 518 1.69 -19.27 1.21
N GLU A 519 0.58 -19.68 0.56
CA GLU A 519 -0.79 -19.47 1.06
C GLU A 519 -1.00 -20.13 2.44
N LYS A 520 -0.49 -21.34 2.60
CA LYS A 520 -0.59 -22.04 3.89
C LYS A 520 0.10 -21.29 5.02
N PHE A 521 1.27 -20.67 4.78
CA PHE A 521 2.00 -19.93 5.82
C PHE A 521 1.21 -18.71 6.30
N SER A 522 0.57 -17.99 5.38
CA SER A 522 -0.32 -16.88 5.71
C SER A 522 -1.58 -17.34 6.45
N GLN A 523 -2.18 -18.46 6.04
CA GLN A 523 -3.38 -19.02 6.65
C GLN A 523 -3.15 -19.68 8.01
N ASP A 524 -1.93 -20.11 8.32
CA ASP A 524 -1.60 -20.81 9.58
C ASP A 524 -1.74 -19.93 10.85
N ILE A 525 -2.02 -18.64 10.68
CA ILE A 525 -2.36 -17.73 11.78
C ILE A 525 -3.81 -17.87 12.23
N GLN A 526 -4.70 -18.43 11.40
CA GLN A 526 -6.09 -18.64 11.74
C GLN A 526 -6.18 -19.58 12.96
N PHE A 527 -6.93 -19.18 13.97
CA PHE A 527 -7.08 -19.85 15.27
C PHE A 527 -5.83 -19.81 16.19
N ASP A 528 -4.75 -19.12 15.78
CA ASP A 528 -3.60 -18.84 16.64
C ASP A 528 -3.05 -17.42 16.35
N PRO A 529 -3.89 -16.37 16.58
CA PRO A 529 -3.56 -15.02 16.11
C PRO A 529 -2.39 -14.37 16.88
N LEU A 530 -2.00 -14.83 18.07
CA LEU A 530 -0.96 -14.17 18.84
C LEU A 530 0.15 -15.09 19.35
N GLU A 531 -0.18 -16.27 19.87
CA GLU A 531 0.81 -17.11 20.56
C GLU A 531 1.88 -17.63 19.59
N GLY A 532 1.46 -18.18 18.45
CA GLY A 532 2.36 -18.68 17.42
C GLY A 532 3.29 -17.61 16.84
N PRO A 533 2.74 -16.51 16.33
CA PRO A 533 3.54 -15.38 15.83
C PRO A 533 4.50 -14.79 16.86
N ALA A 534 4.07 -14.64 18.12
CA ALA A 534 4.95 -14.14 19.19
C ALA A 534 6.10 -15.10 19.51
N ASN A 535 5.86 -16.42 19.43
CA ASN A 535 6.90 -17.43 19.60
C ASN A 535 7.92 -17.35 18.45
N ASP A 536 7.49 -17.23 17.21
CA ASP A 536 8.37 -17.06 16.06
C ASP A 536 9.28 -15.82 16.22
N ILE A 537 8.72 -14.70 16.70
CA ILE A 537 9.46 -13.45 16.98
C ILE A 537 10.53 -13.67 18.07
N ASN A 538 10.17 -14.34 19.18
CA ASN A 538 11.11 -14.59 20.26
C ASN A 538 12.23 -15.56 19.83
N GLU A 539 11.90 -16.60 19.07
CA GLU A 539 12.87 -17.57 18.52
C GLU A 539 13.80 -16.92 17.48
N ALA A 540 13.31 -15.96 16.68
CA ALA A 540 14.13 -15.16 15.79
C ALA A 540 15.16 -14.33 16.58
N ALA A 541 14.74 -13.70 17.66
CA ALA A 541 15.64 -12.96 18.55
C ALA A 541 16.70 -13.87 19.19
N ASP A 542 16.31 -15.07 19.66
CA ASP A 542 17.25 -16.05 20.21
C ASP A 542 18.25 -16.52 19.15
N THR A 543 17.77 -16.77 17.93
CA THR A 543 18.61 -17.16 16.80
C THR A 543 19.61 -16.06 16.42
N ALA A 544 19.16 -14.80 16.37
CA ALA A 544 20.01 -13.65 16.09
C ALA A 544 21.11 -13.50 17.16
N ILE A 545 20.75 -13.55 18.46
CA ILE A 545 21.69 -13.47 19.57
C ILE A 545 22.73 -14.61 19.54
N LYS A 546 22.28 -15.81 19.24
CA LYS A 546 23.17 -16.98 19.12
C LYS A 546 24.17 -16.83 17.96
N ARG A 547 23.70 -16.35 16.80
CA ARG A 547 24.50 -16.19 15.58
C ARG A 547 25.45 -15.02 15.63
N PHE A 548 24.99 -13.89 16.12
CA PHE A 548 25.67 -12.59 16.02
C PHE A 548 26.18 -12.13 17.37
N LYS A 549 27.45 -12.38 17.65
CA LYS A 549 28.08 -12.10 18.95
C LYS A 549 28.17 -10.60 19.30
N PHE A 550 27.89 -9.74 18.34
CA PHE A 550 27.77 -8.30 18.53
C PHE A 550 26.39 -7.86 19.08
N ILE A 551 25.45 -8.78 19.26
CA ILE A 551 24.15 -8.48 19.90
C ILE A 551 24.25 -8.73 21.40
N ASP A 552 23.87 -7.72 22.21
CA ASP A 552 23.79 -7.82 23.66
C ASP A 552 22.46 -8.43 24.09
N ALA A 553 22.50 -9.68 24.54
CA ALA A 553 21.32 -10.42 24.99
C ALA A 553 20.59 -9.77 26.16
N SER A 554 21.27 -8.94 26.97
CA SER A 554 20.68 -8.28 28.15
C SER A 554 19.97 -6.96 27.81
N ARG A 555 20.18 -6.43 26.60
CA ARG A 555 19.65 -5.13 26.14
C ARG A 555 18.73 -5.31 24.95
N GLN A 556 17.52 -5.83 25.18
CA GLN A 556 16.50 -6.06 24.14
C GLN A 556 15.32 -5.14 24.36
N VAL A 557 14.80 -4.57 23.27
CA VAL A 557 13.55 -3.80 23.22
C VAL A 557 12.70 -4.31 22.04
N ALA A 558 11.39 -4.11 22.10
CA ALA A 558 10.51 -4.48 20.99
C ALA A 558 9.44 -3.41 20.76
N GLY A 559 8.88 -3.41 19.55
CA GLY A 559 7.77 -2.52 19.23
C GLY A 559 7.27 -2.71 17.83
N GLY A 560 6.05 -2.24 17.60
CA GLY A 560 5.41 -2.30 16.29
C GLY A 560 4.11 -1.52 16.24
N ALA A 561 3.46 -1.57 15.09
CA ALA A 561 2.20 -0.88 14.83
C ALA A 561 1.12 -1.84 14.35
N SER A 562 -0.16 -1.47 14.61
CA SER A 562 -1.30 -2.27 14.17
C SER A 562 -1.21 -3.68 14.75
N TYR A 563 -1.28 -4.71 13.92
CA TYR A 563 -1.04 -6.08 14.38
C TYR A 563 0.34 -6.26 15.05
N GLY A 564 1.39 -5.51 14.61
CA GLY A 564 2.68 -5.47 15.31
C GLY A 564 2.59 -4.83 16.70
N GLY A 565 1.71 -3.85 16.89
CA GLY A 565 1.34 -3.31 18.20
C GLY A 565 0.58 -4.32 19.06
N HIS A 566 -0.32 -5.10 18.44
CA HIS A 566 -1.04 -6.17 19.10
C HIS A 566 -0.10 -7.27 19.62
N LEU A 567 0.84 -7.75 18.77
CA LEU A 567 1.90 -8.66 19.22
C LEU A 567 2.79 -8.05 20.31
N THR A 568 3.08 -6.75 20.24
CA THR A 568 3.81 -6.04 21.31
C THR A 568 3.04 -6.07 22.63
N ASN A 569 1.71 -5.88 22.59
CA ASN A 569 0.84 -5.96 23.78
C ASN A 569 0.79 -7.39 24.34
N TRP A 570 0.80 -8.40 23.46
CA TRP A 570 0.91 -9.80 23.87
C TRP A 570 2.25 -10.12 24.52
N LEU A 571 3.36 -9.63 23.96
CA LEU A 571 4.69 -9.77 24.55
C LEU A 571 4.78 -9.10 25.93
N ALA A 572 4.08 -7.96 26.15
CA ALA A 572 4.05 -7.29 27.46
C ALA A 572 3.47 -8.15 28.58
N VAL A 573 2.60 -9.11 28.26
CA VAL A 573 1.91 -9.98 29.23
C VAL A 573 2.39 -11.44 29.22
N THR A 574 3.31 -11.81 28.30
CA THR A 574 3.75 -13.20 28.14
C THR A 574 5.25 -13.41 28.34
N THR A 575 6.05 -12.33 28.34
CA THR A 575 7.51 -12.43 28.54
C THR A 575 8.07 -11.21 29.26
N THR A 576 9.13 -11.41 30.01
CA THR A 576 9.92 -10.34 30.67
C THR A 576 11.23 -10.04 29.95
N ARG A 577 11.39 -10.56 28.72
CA ARG A 577 12.59 -10.48 27.90
C ARG A 577 13.00 -9.03 27.59
N TYR A 578 12.03 -8.17 27.33
CA TYR A 578 12.26 -6.83 26.82
C TYR A 578 12.36 -5.79 27.93
N ARG A 579 13.36 -4.88 27.82
CA ARG A 579 13.57 -3.78 28.77
C ARG A 579 12.55 -2.65 28.62
N ALA A 580 12.00 -2.48 27.43
CA ALA A 580 10.94 -1.54 27.12
C ALA A 580 10.21 -1.95 25.84
N LEU A 581 8.95 -1.52 25.71
CA LEU A 581 8.09 -1.78 24.57
C LEU A 581 7.53 -0.48 23.99
N VAL A 582 7.21 -0.49 22.68
CA VAL A 582 6.51 0.59 21.99
C VAL A 582 5.34 -0.02 21.19
N SER A 583 4.12 0.29 21.59
CA SER A 583 2.89 -0.16 20.94
C SER A 583 2.17 1.02 20.27
N HIS A 584 2.11 1.06 18.94
CA HIS A 584 1.33 2.03 18.19
C HIS A 584 0.10 1.36 17.60
N ALA A 585 -1.10 1.93 17.86
CA ALA A 585 -2.36 1.41 17.34
C ALA A 585 -2.50 -0.11 17.53
N GLY A 586 -2.12 -0.61 18.72
CA GLY A 586 -2.14 -2.03 19.05
C GLY A 586 -3.42 -2.42 19.80
N GLU A 587 -4.00 -3.55 19.42
CA GLU A 587 -5.17 -4.11 20.13
C GLU A 587 -4.76 -4.56 21.52
N TRP A 588 -5.63 -4.26 22.50
CA TRP A 588 -5.47 -4.70 23.88
C TRP A 588 -6.52 -5.74 24.28
N ASP A 589 -7.76 -5.49 23.91
CA ASP A 589 -8.88 -6.41 24.12
C ASP A 589 -9.52 -6.74 22.78
N LEU A 590 -9.53 -8.02 22.42
CA LEU A 590 -10.07 -8.51 21.16
C LEU A 590 -11.57 -8.24 21.02
N GLU A 591 -12.35 -8.41 22.10
CA GLU A 591 -13.79 -8.16 22.08
C GLU A 591 -14.09 -6.67 21.90
N SER A 592 -13.35 -5.81 22.59
CA SER A 592 -13.46 -4.35 22.50
C SER A 592 -13.05 -3.84 21.10
N GLN A 593 -11.98 -4.37 20.53
CA GLN A 593 -11.55 -4.03 19.19
C GLN A 593 -12.59 -4.48 18.15
N TRP A 594 -13.07 -5.72 18.21
CA TRP A 594 -14.11 -6.23 17.34
C TRP A 594 -15.36 -5.32 17.36
N ALA A 595 -15.85 -4.95 18.55
CA ALA A 595 -17.06 -4.13 18.70
C ALA A 595 -16.92 -2.69 18.17
N THR A 596 -15.71 -2.17 18.08
CA THR A 596 -15.43 -0.76 17.75
C THR A 596 -14.58 -0.54 16.50
N SER A 597 -14.10 -1.58 15.86
CA SER A 597 -13.32 -1.47 14.61
C SER A 597 -14.22 -1.22 13.39
N ASP A 598 -13.61 -0.70 12.35
CA ASP A 598 -14.19 -0.68 11.01
C ASP A 598 -14.09 -2.03 10.28
N PHE A 599 -13.52 -3.07 10.93
CA PHE A 599 -13.19 -4.36 10.33
C PHE A 599 -13.51 -5.51 11.30
N ASN A 600 -14.80 -5.86 11.42
CA ASN A 600 -15.31 -6.76 12.44
C ASN A 600 -15.27 -8.24 12.03
N TYR A 601 -15.88 -8.58 10.89
CA TYR A 601 -16.14 -9.96 10.48
C TYR A 601 -14.87 -10.79 10.27
N ASP A 602 -13.78 -10.17 9.78
CA ASP A 602 -12.49 -10.84 9.63
C ASP A 602 -11.93 -11.35 10.97
N ARG A 603 -12.22 -10.64 12.08
CA ARG A 603 -11.85 -11.11 13.43
C ARG A 603 -12.60 -12.36 13.83
N GLU A 604 -13.88 -12.45 13.53
CA GLU A 604 -14.68 -13.67 13.79
C GLU A 604 -14.09 -14.86 13.05
N ARG A 605 -13.72 -14.71 11.78
CA ARG A 605 -13.07 -15.78 11.01
C ARG A 605 -11.74 -16.23 11.61
N ASN A 606 -10.95 -15.31 12.15
CA ASN A 606 -9.66 -15.62 12.75
C ASN A 606 -9.78 -16.36 14.09
N VAL A 607 -10.88 -16.19 14.82
CA VAL A 607 -11.09 -16.81 16.13
C VAL A 607 -12.17 -17.90 16.15
N GLY A 608 -12.91 -18.10 15.04
CA GLY A 608 -13.86 -19.18 14.85
C GLY A 608 -15.34 -18.78 14.96
N GLY A 609 -15.66 -17.53 15.24
CA GLY A 609 -17.04 -17.03 15.31
C GLY A 609 -17.17 -15.79 16.23
N PRO A 610 -18.40 -15.27 16.39
CA PRO A 610 -18.62 -14.03 17.15
C PRO A 610 -18.42 -14.22 18.66
N PRO A 611 -18.14 -13.14 19.43
CA PRO A 611 -17.80 -13.23 20.85
C PRO A 611 -18.87 -13.88 21.74
N TRP A 612 -20.14 -13.76 21.40
CA TRP A 612 -21.24 -14.34 22.19
C TRP A 612 -21.43 -15.87 22.01
N GLU A 613 -20.75 -16.49 21.06
CA GLU A 613 -20.75 -17.96 20.89
C GLU A 613 -19.69 -18.68 21.75
N ASP A 614 -19.06 -17.96 22.69
CA ASP A 614 -18.12 -18.47 23.69
C ASP A 614 -16.88 -19.17 23.14
N HIS A 615 -16.38 -18.73 21.98
CA HIS A 615 -15.10 -19.20 21.45
C HIS A 615 -13.95 -18.81 22.37
N ALA A 616 -13.23 -19.79 22.89
CA ALA A 616 -12.20 -19.60 23.90
C ALA A 616 -11.10 -18.63 23.47
N LEU A 617 -10.83 -18.50 22.18
CA LEU A 617 -9.76 -17.62 21.64
C LEU A 617 -9.97 -16.14 21.93
N TRP A 618 -11.22 -15.67 21.99
CA TRP A 618 -11.52 -14.29 22.40
C TRP A 618 -10.90 -13.92 23.74
N ARG A 619 -10.80 -14.90 24.64
CA ARG A 619 -10.26 -14.71 25.99
C ARG A 619 -8.81 -15.18 26.12
N THR A 620 -8.46 -16.33 25.56
CA THR A 620 -7.12 -16.92 25.76
C THR A 620 -6.03 -16.19 25.02
N GLN A 621 -6.36 -15.51 23.91
CA GLN A 621 -5.44 -14.70 23.13
C GLN A 621 -5.72 -13.18 23.19
N SER A 622 -6.54 -12.71 24.14
CA SER A 622 -6.68 -11.29 24.44
C SER A 622 -5.63 -10.86 25.48
N PRO A 623 -4.72 -9.91 25.18
CA PRO A 623 -3.71 -9.44 26.13
C PRO A 623 -4.32 -8.96 27.45
N MET A 624 -5.47 -8.29 27.42
CA MET A 624 -6.16 -7.80 28.61
C MET A 624 -6.42 -8.88 29.65
N ARG A 625 -6.72 -10.10 29.22
CA ARG A 625 -7.01 -11.23 30.15
C ARG A 625 -5.79 -11.70 30.92
N ARG A 626 -4.59 -11.27 30.50
CA ARG A 626 -3.30 -11.54 31.14
C ARG A 626 -2.68 -10.29 31.79
N ALA A 627 -3.45 -9.22 31.97
CA ALA A 627 -2.97 -7.93 32.44
C ALA A 627 -2.20 -8.01 33.79
N ALA A 628 -2.54 -8.98 34.66
CA ALA A 628 -1.81 -9.20 35.95
C ALA A 628 -0.31 -9.54 35.76
N SER A 629 0.10 -9.95 34.56
CA SER A 629 1.49 -10.28 34.20
C SER A 629 2.27 -9.10 33.60
N LEU A 630 1.73 -7.88 33.63
CA LEU A 630 2.43 -6.69 33.17
C LEU A 630 3.60 -6.33 34.07
N HIS A 631 4.78 -6.14 33.48
CA HIS A 631 6.00 -5.72 34.19
C HIS A 631 6.84 -4.74 33.37
N THR A 632 6.80 -4.84 32.06
CA THR A 632 7.68 -4.10 31.15
C THR A 632 7.17 -2.68 30.95
N PRO A 633 8.03 -1.65 31.00
CA PRO A 633 7.68 -0.28 30.62
C PRO A 633 7.18 -0.18 29.18
N VAL A 634 6.05 0.53 28.96
CA VAL A 634 5.42 0.64 27.62
C VAL A 634 5.18 2.09 27.22
N LEU A 635 5.58 2.46 25.99
CA LEU A 635 5.09 3.63 25.30
C LEU A 635 3.91 3.21 24.42
N VAL A 636 2.73 3.75 24.71
CA VAL A 636 1.48 3.53 23.96
C VAL A 636 1.21 4.75 23.07
N SER A 637 0.84 4.52 21.81
CA SER A 637 0.59 5.60 20.84
C SER A 637 -0.59 5.26 19.94
N VAL A 638 -1.43 6.24 19.62
CA VAL A 638 -2.63 6.04 18.78
C VAL A 638 -3.07 7.33 18.10
N GLY A 639 -3.59 7.23 16.87
CA GLY A 639 -4.31 8.31 16.20
C GLY A 639 -5.74 8.43 16.73
N GLU A 640 -6.24 9.65 16.96
CA GLU A 640 -7.61 9.86 17.43
C GLU A 640 -8.63 9.50 16.34
N ARG A 641 -8.23 9.59 15.06
CA ARG A 641 -9.04 9.22 13.90
C ARG A 641 -8.84 7.79 13.43
N ASP A 642 -8.20 6.95 14.23
CA ASP A 642 -8.01 5.55 13.91
C ASP A 642 -9.30 4.77 14.14
N PHE A 643 -9.96 4.34 13.03
CA PHE A 643 -11.14 3.49 13.09
C PHE A 643 -10.82 2.01 12.85
N ARG A 644 -9.57 1.70 12.45
CA ARG A 644 -9.08 0.33 12.28
C ARG A 644 -8.74 -0.32 13.63
N VAL A 645 -7.94 0.35 14.46
CA VAL A 645 -7.69 0.01 15.85
C VAL A 645 -8.03 1.20 16.73
N PRO A 646 -9.31 1.33 17.09
CA PRO A 646 -9.81 2.53 17.73
C PRO A 646 -9.15 2.86 19.05
N MET A 647 -9.09 4.14 19.36
CA MET A 647 -8.37 4.74 20.51
C MET A 647 -8.74 4.10 21.86
N ASN A 648 -9.94 3.53 22.01
CA ASN A 648 -10.34 2.83 23.24
C ASN A 648 -9.36 1.73 23.63
N ASN A 649 -8.81 0.96 22.68
CA ASN A 649 -7.82 -0.07 22.98
C ASN A 649 -6.53 0.49 23.61
N ALA A 650 -6.05 1.63 23.11
CA ALA A 650 -4.89 2.32 23.69
C ALA A 650 -5.18 2.87 25.10
N LEU A 651 -6.39 3.42 25.31
CA LEU A 651 -6.83 3.93 26.61
C LEU A 651 -6.99 2.80 27.65
N GLU A 652 -7.59 1.69 27.25
CA GLU A 652 -7.74 0.50 28.08
C GLU A 652 -6.37 -0.05 28.52
N PHE A 653 -5.43 -0.20 27.57
CA PHE A 653 -4.08 -0.66 27.86
C PHE A 653 -3.34 0.29 28.78
N TRP A 654 -3.36 1.59 28.46
CA TRP A 654 -2.69 2.59 29.31
C TRP A 654 -3.30 2.64 30.71
N THR A 655 -4.61 2.51 30.86
CA THR A 655 -5.31 2.44 32.14
C THR A 655 -4.84 1.22 32.96
N ALA A 656 -4.67 0.05 32.34
CA ALA A 656 -4.15 -1.15 32.99
C ALA A 656 -2.72 -0.94 33.49
N LEU A 657 -1.85 -0.32 32.67
CA LEU A 657 -0.48 0.02 33.03
C LEU A 657 -0.44 0.99 34.23
N GLN A 658 -1.22 2.07 34.19
CA GLN A 658 -1.29 3.07 35.28
C GLN A 658 -1.84 2.46 36.57
N ARG A 659 -2.90 1.66 36.47
CA ARG A 659 -3.50 0.99 37.65
C ARG A 659 -2.51 0.07 38.36
N GLN A 660 -1.60 -0.55 37.63
CA GLN A 660 -0.56 -1.43 38.17
C GLN A 660 0.78 -0.71 38.43
N GLN A 661 0.81 0.61 38.25
CA GLN A 661 2.01 1.44 38.44
C GLN A 661 3.19 1.03 37.53
N ILE A 662 2.89 0.42 36.39
CA ILE A 662 3.92 0.12 35.38
C ILE A 662 4.31 1.43 34.67
N PRO A 663 5.61 1.74 34.60
CA PRO A 663 6.07 2.94 33.92
C PRO A 663 5.55 2.97 32.47
N SER A 664 4.82 4.00 32.12
CA SER A 664 4.21 4.10 30.79
C SER A 664 4.08 5.54 30.33
N ARG A 665 3.99 5.71 29.02
CA ARG A 665 3.71 6.98 28.34
C ARG A 665 2.61 6.75 27.32
N LEU A 666 1.63 7.67 27.25
CA LEU A 666 0.58 7.67 26.22
C LEU A 666 0.78 8.88 25.31
N ILE A 667 0.74 8.64 23.98
CA ILE A 667 0.74 9.67 22.96
C ILE A 667 -0.52 9.52 22.12
N ILE A 668 -1.37 10.53 22.13
CA ILE A 668 -2.56 10.62 21.27
C ILE A 668 -2.30 11.66 20.19
N TRP A 669 -2.61 11.32 18.94
CA TRP A 669 -2.43 12.20 17.79
C TRP A 669 -3.79 12.68 17.28
N PRO A 670 -4.22 13.92 17.56
CA PRO A 670 -5.59 14.39 17.27
C PRO A 670 -5.94 14.41 15.78
N GLU A 671 -4.92 14.63 14.91
CA GLU A 671 -5.15 14.73 13.47
C GLU A 671 -4.75 13.49 12.69
N GLU A 672 -4.10 12.51 13.32
CA GLU A 672 -3.65 11.29 12.64
C GLU A 672 -4.71 10.18 12.70
N ASN A 673 -4.63 9.32 11.71
CA ASN A 673 -5.40 8.10 11.63
C ASN A 673 -4.60 6.89 12.14
N HIS A 674 -4.75 5.73 11.51
CA HIS A 674 -3.97 4.53 11.82
C HIS A 674 -2.46 4.68 11.54
N TRP A 675 -2.07 5.70 10.80
CA TRP A 675 -0.70 6.04 10.46
C TRP A 675 -0.33 7.44 10.95
N ILE A 676 0.94 7.64 11.31
CA ILE A 676 1.49 8.96 11.60
C ILE A 676 2.08 9.48 10.29
N LEU A 677 1.37 10.43 9.64
CA LEU A 677 1.68 10.89 8.29
C LEU A 677 2.24 12.31 8.24
N ARG A 678 1.87 13.18 9.17
CA ARG A 678 2.38 14.56 9.24
C ARG A 678 3.84 14.57 9.64
N GLY A 679 4.66 15.39 8.97
CA GLY A 679 6.11 15.40 9.14
C GLY A 679 6.56 15.67 10.57
N GLU A 680 6.00 16.69 11.22
CA GLU A 680 6.36 17.03 12.60
C GLU A 680 5.88 15.98 13.61
N ASN A 681 4.71 15.38 13.40
CA ASN A 681 4.23 14.27 14.23
C ASN A 681 5.15 13.05 14.09
N SER A 682 5.53 12.71 12.86
CA SER A 682 6.47 11.62 12.58
C SER A 682 7.84 11.88 13.22
N ARG A 683 8.39 13.10 13.07
CA ARG A 683 9.66 13.50 13.71
C ARG A 683 9.60 13.37 15.24
N PHE A 684 8.52 13.85 15.83
CA PHE A 684 8.30 13.76 17.27
C PHE A 684 8.17 12.30 17.73
N PHE A 685 7.44 11.46 16.98
CA PHE A 685 7.30 10.04 17.28
C PHE A 685 8.65 9.32 17.35
N TYR A 686 9.50 9.47 16.33
CA TYR A 686 10.82 8.87 16.32
C TYR A 686 11.68 9.35 17.48
N LYS A 687 11.62 10.65 17.82
CA LYS A 687 12.33 11.23 18.98
C LYS A 687 11.85 10.61 20.30
N GLU A 688 10.55 10.44 20.48
CA GLU A 688 9.97 9.86 21.70
C GLU A 688 10.30 8.37 21.85
N VAL A 689 10.26 7.59 20.75
CA VAL A 689 10.68 6.18 20.77
C VAL A 689 12.15 6.07 21.12
N ALA A 690 13.01 6.88 20.53
CA ALA A 690 14.43 6.94 20.82
C ALA A 690 14.71 7.24 22.30
N ALA A 691 14.07 8.29 22.84
CA ALA A 691 14.20 8.68 24.23
C ALA A 691 13.68 7.60 25.19
N TRP A 692 12.56 6.95 24.84
CA TRP A 692 11.99 5.86 25.62
C TRP A 692 12.94 4.68 25.74
N PHE A 693 13.46 4.18 24.64
CA PHE A 693 14.38 3.05 24.64
C PHE A 693 15.71 3.40 25.35
N THR A 694 16.28 4.56 25.08
CA THR A 694 17.53 5.02 25.73
C THR A 694 17.38 5.07 27.25
N ARG A 695 16.27 5.60 27.76
CA ARG A 695 15.97 5.67 29.19
C ARG A 695 15.98 4.27 29.83
N TRP A 696 15.29 3.30 29.24
CA TRP A 696 15.10 1.99 29.86
C TRP A 696 16.27 1.03 29.63
N LEU A 697 17.08 1.25 28.60
CA LEU A 697 18.33 0.51 28.41
C LEU A 697 19.44 0.99 29.34
N ALA A 698 19.44 2.26 29.76
CA ALA A 698 20.39 2.81 30.76
C ALA A 698 20.03 2.44 32.19
N ALA A 699 18.76 2.15 32.50
CA ALA A 699 18.33 1.76 33.83
C ALA A 699 18.92 0.39 34.22
N PRO A 700 19.31 0.16 35.51
CA PRO A 700 19.66 -1.18 35.99
C PRO A 700 18.53 -2.17 35.69
N ALA A 701 18.87 -3.44 35.47
CA ALA A 701 17.85 -4.47 35.34
C ALA A 701 16.97 -4.46 36.58
N ALA A 702 15.64 -4.42 36.42
CA ALA A 702 14.75 -4.55 37.55
C ALA A 702 15.08 -5.88 38.26
N THR A 703 15.58 -5.81 39.49
CA THR A 703 15.70 -7.00 40.33
C THR A 703 14.28 -7.43 40.62
N GLY A 704 13.86 -8.57 40.04
CA GLY A 704 12.56 -9.14 40.34
C GLY A 704 12.41 -9.34 41.85
N ASN A 705 11.39 -8.74 42.42
CA ASN A 705 10.88 -9.11 43.72
C ASN A 705 9.89 -10.24 43.59
#